data_15d65109ce67209404dcaacca50d6275
#
_entry.id   15d65109ce67209404dcaacca50d6275
#
_cell.length_a   1.000
_cell.length_b   1.000
_cell.length_c   1.000
_cell.angle_alpha   90.00
_cell.angle_beta   90.00
_cell.angle_gamma   90.00
#
_symmetry.space_group_name_H-M   'P 1'
#
loop_
_entity.id
_entity.type
_entity.pdbx_description
1 polymer ?
#
loop_
_entity_poly.entity_id
_entity_poly.type
_entity_poly.pdbx_seq_one_letter_code
_entity_poly.pdbx_strand_id
1 'polypeptide(L)'
;MAKIIGIDLGTTNSCVAVLEGDKVKVIENAEGARTTPSIVAYKDGEILVGQSAKRQAVTNPKNTLYAIKRLIGRKYQDQAVQKDIGLVPYKIVQADNGDAWVDVNDKKLAPQQVSAEILKKMKKTAEDYLGETVTEAVITVPAYFNDAQRQATKDAGKIAGLEVKRIINEPTAAALAFGMDKKEGDRKIAVYDLGGGTFDVSIIEIADLDGDQQIEVLSTNGDTFLGGEDFDNALIDYLVEEFKKEQNFNLKQDPLALQRLKEAAEKAKIELSSSTATEINLPYITADATGPKHLVISVTRAKLEGLVADLVARTIEPCRIALKDAGLSTSDISDVILVGGQSRMPMVQQKVQEFFGKEPRKDVNPDEAVAMGAAIQGAVLSGDKTDVLLLDVTPLTLGIETMGGVLTAIIEKNTTIPAKKSQVFSTAADNQPAVDISVFQGERKMAQQNKLLGNFQLGDIPPAPRGVPQIEVSFDINADGILKVSAKDKSTGKEQSIQIKANSGLSDAEIEAMIKDAEANAEEDRKFEELAKARNEADALVASSQKAVKDLGEQVTADEKTAIETAVSELEASTKENDVDDIKAKTEALQNIIMPISQRAYEAAQGQGGAEGFDPSQFAGDAGQQQKADDGVVDAEFTEVKDDKK
;
A
#
# COMPACT_ATOMS: atom_id res chain seq x y z
N MET A 1 9.76 -24.72 21.90
CA MET A 1 10.16 -23.56 21.10
C MET A 1 9.44 -22.35 21.70
N ALA A 2 10.02 -21.14 21.62
CA ALA A 2 9.31 -19.93 22.06
C ALA A 2 8.06 -19.75 21.21
N LYS A 3 6.91 -19.43 21.84
CA LYS A 3 5.67 -19.22 21.12
C LYS A 3 5.67 -17.87 20.43
N ILE A 4 5.26 -17.83 19.17
CA ILE A 4 5.03 -16.60 18.41
C ILE A 4 3.60 -16.17 18.67
N ILE A 5 3.40 -14.97 19.22
CA ILE A 5 2.08 -14.41 19.46
C ILE A 5 1.56 -13.66 18.23
N GLY A 6 0.24 -13.65 18.05
CA GLY A 6 -0.44 -12.83 17.06
C GLY A 6 -1.01 -11.57 17.71
N ILE A 7 -0.70 -10.41 17.14
CA ILE A 7 -1.19 -9.12 17.64
C ILE A 7 -1.94 -8.39 16.53
N ASP A 8 -3.20 -8.09 16.80
CA ASP A 8 -3.94 -7.06 16.08
C ASP A 8 -3.66 -5.70 16.73
N LEU A 9 -2.88 -4.87 16.07
CA LEU A 9 -2.61 -3.50 16.50
C LEU A 9 -3.64 -2.55 15.88
N GLY A 10 -4.85 -2.54 16.42
CA GLY A 10 -5.95 -1.75 15.90
C GLY A 10 -5.87 -0.25 16.22
N THR A 11 -6.56 0.58 15.42
CA THR A 11 -6.63 2.04 15.64
C THR A 11 -7.29 2.39 16.97
N THR A 12 -8.39 1.71 17.32
CA THR A 12 -9.18 1.97 18.52
C THR A 12 -8.93 0.94 19.61
N ASN A 13 -8.88 -0.34 19.25
CA ASN A 13 -8.64 -1.46 20.15
C ASN A 13 -7.59 -2.39 19.56
N SER A 14 -6.77 -2.99 20.42
CA SER A 14 -5.79 -4.02 20.09
C SER A 14 -6.15 -5.35 20.76
N CYS A 15 -5.75 -6.44 20.13
CA CYS A 15 -6.05 -7.79 20.60
C CYS A 15 -4.80 -8.68 20.45
N VAL A 16 -4.63 -9.64 21.35
CA VAL A 16 -3.53 -10.61 21.30
C VAL A 16 -4.05 -12.04 21.42
N ALA A 17 -3.49 -12.93 20.61
CA ALA A 17 -3.84 -14.34 20.58
C ALA A 17 -2.61 -15.23 20.44
N VAL A 18 -2.79 -16.49 20.78
CA VAL A 18 -1.76 -17.54 20.66
C VAL A 18 -2.39 -18.86 20.26
N LEU A 19 -1.64 -19.70 19.55
CA LEU A 19 -2.04 -21.08 19.27
C LEU A 19 -1.68 -21.98 20.47
N GLU A 20 -2.66 -22.72 20.99
CA GLU A 20 -2.50 -23.73 22.02
C GLU A 20 -3.03 -25.09 21.51
N GLY A 21 -2.10 -26.00 21.19
CA GLY A 21 -2.48 -27.21 20.44
C GLY A 21 -3.08 -26.84 19.09
N ASP A 22 -4.30 -27.31 18.81
CA ASP A 22 -5.01 -27.02 17.55
C ASP A 22 -5.98 -25.82 17.64
N LYS A 23 -6.02 -25.11 18.78
CA LYS A 23 -6.99 -24.04 19.02
C LYS A 23 -6.30 -22.71 19.22
N VAL A 24 -6.83 -21.69 18.56
CA VAL A 24 -6.41 -20.31 18.80
C VAL A 24 -7.12 -19.77 20.04
N LYS A 25 -6.34 -19.22 20.95
CA LYS A 25 -6.78 -18.60 22.18
C LYS A 25 -6.55 -17.09 22.12
N VAL A 26 -7.63 -16.32 22.16
CA VAL A 26 -7.57 -14.87 22.42
C VAL A 26 -7.33 -14.69 23.92
N ILE A 27 -6.32 -13.90 24.25
CA ILE A 27 -5.85 -13.74 25.64
C ILE A 27 -6.58 -12.55 26.27
N GLU A 28 -7.15 -12.76 27.47
CA GLU A 28 -7.74 -11.69 28.27
C GLU A 28 -6.63 -10.87 28.94
N ASN A 29 -6.80 -9.55 28.93
CA ASN A 29 -5.89 -8.65 29.62
C ASN A 29 -6.08 -8.66 31.14
N ALA A 30 -5.25 -7.93 31.87
CA ALA A 30 -5.32 -7.83 33.32
C ALA A 30 -6.66 -7.27 33.85
N GLU A 31 -7.43 -6.60 33.01
CA GLU A 31 -8.76 -6.08 33.32
C GLU A 31 -9.88 -7.06 32.96
N GLY A 32 -9.56 -8.27 32.49
CA GLY A 32 -10.52 -9.32 32.12
C GLY A 32 -11.20 -9.10 30.75
N ALA A 33 -10.66 -8.20 29.93
CA ALA A 33 -11.19 -7.93 28.60
C ALA A 33 -10.34 -8.61 27.52
N ARG A 34 -10.98 -9.05 26.43
CA ARG A 34 -10.31 -9.72 25.29
C ARG A 34 -9.71 -8.71 24.30
N THR A 35 -10.09 -7.45 24.40
CA THR A 35 -9.50 -6.33 23.66
C THR A 35 -9.00 -5.26 24.61
N THR A 36 -7.97 -4.54 24.21
CA THR A 36 -7.36 -3.45 24.98
C THR A 36 -7.48 -2.15 24.19
N PRO A 37 -8.03 -1.07 24.75
CA PRO A 37 -8.04 0.23 24.06
C PRO A 37 -6.64 0.65 23.61
N SER A 38 -6.49 1.07 22.36
CA SER A 38 -5.24 1.58 21.80
C SER A 38 -4.99 3.03 22.22
N ILE A 39 -4.98 3.24 23.55
CA ILE A 39 -4.86 4.55 24.19
C ILE A 39 -3.65 4.54 25.12
N VAL A 40 -2.83 5.58 25.04
CA VAL A 40 -1.65 5.78 25.87
C VAL A 40 -1.72 7.15 26.54
N ALA A 41 -1.53 7.21 27.85
CA ALA A 41 -1.52 8.45 28.59
C ALA A 41 -0.20 8.62 29.36
N TYR A 42 0.30 9.85 29.36
CA TYR A 42 1.51 10.26 30.07
C TYR A 42 1.10 11.16 31.23
N LYS A 43 1.28 10.68 32.44
CA LYS A 43 0.84 11.38 33.66
C LYS A 43 1.84 11.18 34.79
N ASP A 44 2.31 12.26 35.37
CA ASP A 44 3.17 12.27 36.56
C ASP A 44 4.42 11.37 36.46
N GLY A 45 5.00 11.28 35.25
CA GLY A 45 6.16 10.43 34.97
C GLY A 45 5.81 8.96 34.68
N GLU A 46 4.55 8.57 34.76
CA GLU A 46 4.05 7.24 34.44
C GLU A 46 3.44 7.17 33.03
N ILE A 47 3.50 5.98 32.42
CA ILE A 47 2.85 5.68 31.15
C ILE A 47 1.71 4.71 31.43
N LEU A 48 0.48 5.15 31.18
CA LEU A 48 -0.72 4.33 31.29
C LEU A 48 -1.14 3.85 29.89
N VAL A 49 -1.56 2.59 29.77
CA VAL A 49 -1.99 1.99 28.50
C VAL A 49 -3.30 1.25 28.65
N GLY A 50 -4.16 1.38 27.64
CA GLY A 50 -5.43 0.67 27.60
C GLY A 50 -6.51 1.32 28.47
N GLN A 51 -7.25 0.53 29.20
CA GLN A 51 -8.40 0.98 29.98
C GLN A 51 -8.02 1.98 31.08
N SER A 52 -6.83 1.85 31.67
CA SER A 52 -6.32 2.81 32.67
C SER A 52 -6.06 4.20 32.05
N ALA A 53 -5.51 4.23 30.82
CA ALA A 53 -5.34 5.46 30.07
C ALA A 53 -6.70 6.07 29.68
N LYS A 54 -7.65 5.26 29.21
CA LYS A 54 -9.01 5.70 28.82
C LYS A 54 -9.72 6.35 30.01
N ARG A 55 -9.68 5.74 31.20
CA ARG A 55 -10.38 6.26 32.40
C ARG A 55 -9.95 7.65 32.84
N GLN A 56 -8.69 8.04 32.62
CA GLN A 56 -8.17 9.35 33.04
C GLN A 56 -8.13 10.38 31.89
N ALA A 57 -8.56 10.01 30.68
CA ALA A 57 -8.48 10.85 29.48
C ALA A 57 -9.16 12.22 29.65
N VAL A 58 -10.33 12.24 30.30
CA VAL A 58 -11.06 13.49 30.59
C VAL A 58 -10.27 14.47 31.45
N THR A 59 -9.47 13.98 32.39
CA THR A 59 -8.68 14.84 33.29
C THR A 59 -7.29 15.17 32.75
N ASN A 60 -6.85 14.50 31.69
CA ASN A 60 -5.54 14.65 31.08
C ASN A 60 -5.60 14.58 29.55
N PRO A 61 -6.49 15.35 28.88
CA PRO A 61 -6.75 15.19 27.44
C PRO A 61 -5.56 15.51 26.56
N LYS A 62 -4.71 16.47 26.95
CA LYS A 62 -3.54 16.90 26.16
C LYS A 62 -2.42 15.87 26.09
N ASN A 63 -2.32 14.99 27.08
CA ASN A 63 -1.30 13.95 27.17
C ASN A 63 -1.88 12.54 27.12
N THR A 64 -3.12 12.41 26.65
CA THR A 64 -3.78 11.12 26.39
C THR A 64 -3.95 10.94 24.89
N LEU A 65 -3.20 10.00 24.34
CA LEU A 65 -3.07 9.77 22.90
C LEU A 65 -3.95 8.58 22.50
N TYR A 66 -4.75 8.77 21.47
CA TYR A 66 -5.56 7.73 20.82
C TYR A 66 -5.52 7.91 19.30
N ALA A 67 -5.99 6.93 18.54
CA ALA A 67 -5.97 6.93 17.07
C ALA A 67 -4.57 7.16 16.45
N ILE A 68 -3.52 6.85 17.18
CA ILE A 68 -2.12 7.08 16.77
C ILE A 68 -1.76 6.33 15.50
N LYS A 69 -2.40 5.19 15.24
CA LYS A 69 -2.23 4.43 14.00
C LYS A 69 -2.53 5.27 12.75
N ARG A 70 -3.39 6.30 12.86
CA ARG A 70 -3.69 7.23 11.75
C ARG A 70 -2.50 8.14 11.39
N LEU A 71 -1.54 8.31 12.30
CA LEU A 71 -0.34 9.14 12.09
C LEU A 71 0.89 8.31 11.70
N ILE A 72 0.85 6.99 11.93
CA ILE A 72 2.02 6.13 11.73
C ILE A 72 2.47 6.13 10.26
N GLY A 73 3.76 6.37 10.02
CA GLY A 73 4.33 6.42 8.68
C GLY A 73 3.89 7.59 7.79
N ARG A 74 3.20 8.61 8.36
CA ARG A 74 2.66 9.74 7.60
C ARG A 74 3.49 11.01 7.76
N LYS A 75 3.40 11.89 6.74
CA LYS A 75 3.97 13.24 6.79
C LYS A 75 2.99 14.21 7.47
N TYR A 76 3.55 15.20 8.17
CA TYR A 76 2.75 16.25 8.83
C TYR A 76 1.84 17.00 7.83
N GLN A 77 2.31 17.21 6.59
CA GLN A 77 1.58 17.93 5.55
C GLN A 77 0.49 17.10 4.86
N ASP A 78 0.40 15.78 5.13
CA ASP A 78 -0.64 14.94 4.55
C ASP A 78 -2.03 15.47 4.91
N GLN A 79 -2.93 15.52 3.92
CA GLN A 79 -4.29 16.04 4.13
C GLN A 79 -5.02 15.33 5.28
N ALA A 80 -4.81 14.02 5.40
CA ALA A 80 -5.35 13.21 6.48
C ALA A 80 -4.90 13.72 7.85
N VAL A 81 -3.60 13.97 8.02
CA VAL A 81 -3.03 14.50 9.25
C VAL A 81 -3.55 15.92 9.54
N GLN A 82 -3.63 16.77 8.52
CA GLN A 82 -4.14 18.15 8.67
C GLN A 82 -5.61 18.17 9.12
N LYS A 83 -6.43 17.20 8.71
CA LYS A 83 -7.80 17.06 9.20
C LYS A 83 -7.84 16.67 10.67
N ASP A 84 -6.99 15.73 11.10
CA ASP A 84 -6.96 15.24 12.47
C ASP A 84 -6.48 16.30 13.49
N ILE A 85 -5.62 17.25 13.09
CA ILE A 85 -5.11 18.31 13.97
C ILE A 85 -6.23 19.09 14.68
N GLY A 86 -7.37 19.31 14.00
CA GLY A 86 -8.52 20.02 14.56
C GLY A 86 -9.51 19.13 15.34
N LEU A 87 -9.29 17.81 15.37
CA LEU A 87 -10.25 16.83 15.91
C LEU A 87 -9.77 16.15 17.19
N VAL A 88 -8.49 16.29 17.53
CA VAL A 88 -7.90 15.69 18.73
C VAL A 88 -7.50 16.75 19.75
N PRO A 89 -7.60 16.46 21.07
CA PRO A 89 -7.22 17.41 22.13
C PRO A 89 -5.71 17.48 22.36
N TYR A 90 -4.95 16.50 21.94
CA TYR A 90 -3.48 16.47 22.00
C TYR A 90 -2.86 17.16 20.77
N LYS A 91 -1.61 17.51 20.87
CA LYS A 91 -0.92 18.30 19.84
C LYS A 91 -0.16 17.42 18.87
N ILE A 92 -0.51 17.51 17.58
CA ILE A 92 0.25 16.91 16.48
C ILE A 92 1.26 17.95 15.99
N VAL A 93 2.51 17.54 15.80
CA VAL A 93 3.63 18.42 15.44
C VAL A 93 4.44 17.85 14.29
N GLN A 94 5.12 18.71 13.56
CA GLN A 94 6.06 18.29 12.53
C GLN A 94 7.42 17.93 13.15
N ALA A 95 7.95 16.77 12.81
CA ALA A 95 9.31 16.37 13.11
C ALA A 95 10.32 17.00 12.12
N ASP A 96 11.60 16.94 12.43
CA ASP A 96 12.67 17.52 11.61
C ASP A 96 12.76 16.87 10.22
N ASN A 97 12.35 15.59 10.10
CA ASN A 97 12.26 14.85 8.84
C ASN A 97 10.93 15.06 8.09
N GLY A 98 10.04 15.91 8.61
CA GLY A 98 8.72 16.18 8.05
C GLY A 98 7.61 15.23 8.46
N ASP A 99 7.88 14.21 9.27
CA ASP A 99 6.89 13.25 9.74
C ASP A 99 5.89 13.88 10.74
N ALA A 100 4.69 13.30 10.82
CA ALA A 100 3.71 13.65 11.82
C ALA A 100 4.07 13.00 13.16
N TRP A 101 4.43 13.79 14.15
CA TRP A 101 4.71 13.38 15.51
C TRP A 101 3.70 13.98 16.48
N VAL A 102 3.75 13.59 17.73
CA VAL A 102 2.93 14.15 18.81
C VAL A 102 3.79 14.82 19.86
N ASP A 103 3.26 15.89 20.47
CA ASP A 103 3.91 16.61 21.57
C ASP A 103 3.25 16.20 22.89
N VAL A 104 4.04 15.64 23.79
CA VAL A 104 3.61 15.19 25.12
C VAL A 104 4.56 15.77 26.16
N ASN A 105 4.06 16.62 27.05
CA ASN A 105 4.87 17.27 28.08
C ASN A 105 6.13 17.93 27.51
N ASP A 106 6.00 18.68 26.42
CA ASP A 106 7.07 19.34 25.67
C ASP A 106 8.13 18.39 25.08
N LYS A 107 7.79 17.12 24.92
CA LYS A 107 8.61 16.12 24.23
C LYS A 107 7.91 15.65 22.97
N LYS A 108 8.63 15.67 21.85
CA LYS A 108 8.15 15.13 20.58
C LYS A 108 8.32 13.60 20.57
N LEU A 109 7.26 12.89 20.35
CA LEU A 109 7.24 11.42 20.23
C LEU A 109 6.77 11.01 18.84
N ALA A 110 7.47 10.05 18.25
CA ALA A 110 7.05 9.42 17.01
C ALA A 110 5.85 8.48 17.26
N PRO A 111 4.92 8.34 16.32
CA PRO A 111 3.80 7.39 16.43
C PRO A 111 4.25 5.95 16.73
N GLN A 112 5.41 5.51 16.21
CA GLN A 112 5.99 4.21 16.48
C GLN A 112 6.33 4.02 17.97
N GLN A 113 6.82 5.06 18.63
CA GLN A 113 7.13 5.01 20.06
C GLN A 113 5.87 4.86 20.90
N VAL A 114 4.81 5.57 20.53
CA VAL A 114 3.51 5.47 21.21
C VAL A 114 2.86 4.10 20.95
N SER A 115 2.88 3.63 19.71
CA SER A 115 2.39 2.29 19.35
C SER A 115 3.17 1.18 20.06
N ALA A 116 4.46 1.37 20.30
CA ALA A 116 5.27 0.44 21.05
C ALA A 116 4.79 0.26 22.51
N GLU A 117 4.23 1.28 23.14
CA GLU A 117 3.66 1.14 24.49
C GLU A 117 2.41 0.22 24.48
N ILE A 118 1.60 0.30 23.43
CA ILE A 118 0.46 -0.63 23.22
C ILE A 118 1.00 -2.06 23.03
N LEU A 119 2.00 -2.23 22.17
CA LEU A 119 2.60 -3.55 21.92
C LEU A 119 3.27 -4.13 23.16
N LYS A 120 3.90 -3.31 24.03
CA LYS A 120 4.41 -3.75 25.34
C LYS A 120 3.29 -4.28 26.24
N LYS A 121 2.11 -3.63 26.22
CA LYS A 121 0.93 -4.11 26.95
C LYS A 121 0.45 -5.45 26.41
N MET A 122 0.42 -5.63 25.08
CA MET A 122 0.03 -6.89 24.43
C MET A 122 1.04 -8.01 24.78
N LYS A 123 2.34 -7.71 24.69
CA LYS A 123 3.42 -8.61 25.10
C LYS A 123 3.25 -9.03 26.55
N LYS A 124 3.09 -8.09 27.48
CA LYS A 124 2.88 -8.35 28.91
C LYS A 124 1.65 -9.22 29.15
N THR A 125 0.53 -8.93 28.47
CA THR A 125 -0.69 -9.73 28.56
C THR A 125 -0.44 -11.19 28.16
N ALA A 126 0.33 -11.41 27.08
CA ALA A 126 0.70 -12.76 26.65
C ALA A 126 1.65 -13.44 27.63
N GLU A 127 2.66 -12.75 28.15
CA GLU A 127 3.61 -13.27 29.13
C GLU A 127 2.93 -13.67 30.44
N ASP A 128 1.99 -12.85 30.93
CA ASP A 128 1.22 -13.14 32.15
C ASP A 128 0.34 -14.39 31.99
N TYR A 129 -0.22 -14.59 30.80
CA TYR A 129 -1.02 -15.76 30.49
C TYR A 129 -0.16 -17.03 30.30
N LEU A 130 0.92 -16.92 29.54
CA LEU A 130 1.78 -18.07 29.19
C LEU A 130 2.72 -18.48 30.34
N GLY A 131 3.03 -17.56 31.27
CA GLY A 131 4.01 -17.76 32.32
C GLY A 131 5.46 -17.81 31.83
N GLU A 132 5.72 -17.34 30.62
CA GLU A 132 7.05 -17.30 30.00
C GLU A 132 7.28 -15.99 29.26
N THR A 133 8.55 -15.66 28.99
CA THR A 133 8.93 -14.47 28.24
C THR A 133 8.55 -14.65 26.75
N VAL A 134 7.92 -13.65 26.18
CA VAL A 134 7.57 -13.59 24.75
C VAL A 134 8.52 -12.67 24.02
N THR A 135 9.19 -13.18 23.00
CA THR A 135 10.19 -12.42 22.21
C THR A 135 9.80 -12.22 20.76
N GLU A 136 8.85 -12.99 20.25
CA GLU A 136 8.49 -13.03 18.83
C GLU A 136 7.00 -12.79 18.63
N ALA A 137 6.65 -12.04 17.57
CA ALA A 137 5.27 -11.75 17.23
C ALA A 137 5.03 -11.65 15.71
N VAL A 138 3.80 -11.93 15.30
CA VAL A 138 3.21 -11.49 14.05
C VAL A 138 2.30 -10.32 14.37
N ILE A 139 2.46 -9.20 13.66
CA ILE A 139 1.67 -7.97 13.87
C ILE A 139 0.89 -7.66 12.60
N THR A 140 -0.36 -7.23 12.75
CA THR A 140 -1.23 -6.94 11.62
C THR A 140 -1.19 -5.46 11.24
N VAL A 141 -1.47 -5.22 9.95
CA VAL A 141 -1.66 -3.89 9.37
C VAL A 141 -2.82 -3.92 8.39
N PRO A 142 -3.48 -2.79 8.13
CA PRO A 142 -4.42 -2.69 7.03
C PRO A 142 -3.79 -3.13 5.71
N ALA A 143 -4.57 -3.78 4.85
CA ALA A 143 -4.06 -4.32 3.58
C ALA A 143 -3.49 -3.21 2.70
N TYR A 144 -4.08 -2.04 2.77
CA TYR A 144 -3.73 -0.87 2.00
C TYR A 144 -2.61 0.01 2.61
N PHE A 145 -2.01 -0.42 3.73
CA PHE A 145 -0.82 0.26 4.27
C PHE A 145 0.32 0.21 3.28
N ASN A 146 0.94 1.37 3.07
CA ASN A 146 2.15 1.51 2.26
C ASN A 146 3.40 1.03 3.03
N ASP A 147 4.53 0.96 2.33
CA ASP A 147 5.81 0.53 2.89
C ASP A 147 6.24 1.31 4.13
N ALA A 148 6.00 2.64 4.14
CA ALA A 148 6.35 3.50 5.25
C ALA A 148 5.60 3.12 6.52
N GLN A 149 4.30 2.87 6.39
CA GLN A 149 3.42 2.49 7.49
C GLN A 149 3.72 1.07 7.97
N ARG A 150 4.03 0.14 7.06
CA ARG A 150 4.46 -1.24 7.37
C ARG A 150 5.78 -1.25 8.12
N GLN A 151 6.78 -0.53 7.63
CA GLN A 151 8.08 -0.42 8.29
C GLN A 151 7.95 0.25 9.66
N ALA A 152 7.18 1.33 9.78
CA ALA A 152 6.96 2.00 11.06
C ALA A 152 6.25 1.10 12.09
N THR A 153 5.34 0.23 11.65
CA THR A 153 4.70 -0.79 12.50
C THR A 153 5.73 -1.84 12.96
N LYS A 154 6.61 -2.29 12.06
CA LYS A 154 7.70 -3.21 12.38
C LYS A 154 8.68 -2.60 13.39
N ASP A 155 9.00 -1.32 13.22
CA ASP A 155 9.86 -0.57 14.14
C ASP A 155 9.21 -0.43 15.53
N ALA A 156 7.88 -0.20 15.60
CA ALA A 156 7.16 -0.19 16.86
C ALA A 156 7.27 -1.52 17.61
N GLY A 157 7.18 -2.65 16.91
CA GLY A 157 7.41 -3.98 17.47
C GLY A 157 8.80 -4.13 18.07
N LYS A 158 9.83 -3.68 17.32
CA LYS A 158 11.21 -3.71 17.77
C LYS A 158 11.43 -2.83 19.02
N ILE A 159 10.85 -1.64 19.07
CA ILE A 159 10.89 -0.74 20.23
C ILE A 159 10.21 -1.40 21.44
N ALA A 160 9.15 -2.18 21.22
CA ALA A 160 8.47 -2.94 22.27
C ALA A 160 9.26 -4.17 22.76
N GLY A 161 10.41 -4.48 22.17
CA GLY A 161 11.22 -5.65 22.51
C GLY A 161 10.66 -6.95 21.92
N LEU A 162 10.03 -6.85 20.74
CA LEU A 162 9.53 -7.99 19.95
C LEU A 162 10.31 -8.10 18.65
N GLU A 163 10.76 -9.31 18.32
CA GLU A 163 11.16 -9.67 16.97
C GLU A 163 9.90 -9.88 16.14
N VAL A 164 9.63 -8.97 15.21
CA VAL A 164 8.49 -9.07 14.31
C VAL A 164 8.82 -10.04 13.19
N LYS A 165 8.33 -11.26 13.30
CA LYS A 165 8.59 -12.35 12.34
C LYS A 165 7.90 -12.09 11.01
N ARG A 166 6.72 -11.47 11.03
CA ARG A 166 5.96 -11.08 9.85
C ARG A 166 5.01 -9.93 10.16
N ILE A 167 4.84 -9.04 9.19
CA ILE A 167 3.70 -8.14 9.07
C ILE A 167 2.67 -8.84 8.17
N ILE A 168 1.42 -8.92 8.60
CA ILE A 168 0.33 -9.56 7.83
C ILE A 168 -0.84 -8.58 7.68
N ASN A 169 -1.51 -8.63 6.55
CA ASN A 169 -2.68 -7.81 6.30
C ASN A 169 -3.88 -8.26 7.14
N GLU A 170 -4.62 -7.31 7.71
CA GLU A 170 -5.77 -7.58 8.58
C GLU A 170 -6.84 -8.47 7.92
N PRO A 171 -7.30 -8.19 6.68
CA PRO A 171 -8.28 -9.06 6.03
C PRO A 171 -7.73 -10.46 5.72
N THR A 172 -6.44 -10.57 5.45
CA THR A 172 -5.79 -11.86 5.22
C THR A 172 -5.72 -12.67 6.51
N ALA A 173 -5.40 -12.03 7.63
CA ALA A 173 -5.46 -12.67 8.94
C ALA A 173 -6.87 -13.14 9.29
N ALA A 174 -7.88 -12.32 9.03
CA ALA A 174 -9.28 -12.70 9.26
C ALA A 174 -9.70 -13.92 8.40
N ALA A 175 -9.23 -13.99 7.15
CA ALA A 175 -9.46 -15.15 6.28
C ALA A 175 -8.80 -16.43 6.80
N LEU A 176 -7.58 -16.32 7.36
CA LEU A 176 -6.92 -17.45 8.05
C LEU A 176 -7.76 -17.97 9.21
N ALA A 177 -8.26 -17.07 10.06
CA ALA A 177 -9.13 -17.47 11.18
C ALA A 177 -10.42 -18.14 10.71
N PHE A 178 -11.04 -17.62 9.64
CA PHE A 178 -12.25 -18.19 9.05
C PHE A 178 -11.99 -19.56 8.39
N GLY A 179 -10.88 -19.72 7.68
CA GLY A 179 -10.53 -20.96 6.96
C GLY A 179 -10.31 -22.15 7.89
N MET A 180 -9.77 -21.90 9.09
CA MET A 180 -9.47 -22.95 10.08
C MET A 180 -10.69 -23.74 10.54
N ASP A 181 -11.85 -23.14 10.58
CA ASP A 181 -13.05 -23.76 11.13
C ASP A 181 -13.85 -24.60 10.09
N LYS A 182 -13.48 -24.54 8.80
CA LYS A 182 -14.27 -25.12 7.71
C LYS A 182 -13.45 -25.90 6.69
N LYS A 183 -13.67 -27.19 6.64
CA LYS A 183 -13.11 -28.14 5.66
C LYS A 183 -14.03 -28.31 4.44
N GLU A 184 -14.49 -27.26 3.84
CA GLU A 184 -15.40 -27.33 2.68
C GLU A 184 -14.71 -26.71 1.47
N GLY A 185 -14.24 -27.51 0.51
CA GLY A 185 -13.82 -27.19 -0.86
C GLY A 185 -13.35 -25.76 -1.21
N ASP A 186 -13.04 -25.51 -2.44
CA ASP A 186 -12.60 -24.19 -2.92
C ASP A 186 -13.69 -23.13 -2.77
N ARG A 187 -13.33 -21.99 -2.17
CA ARG A 187 -14.24 -20.89 -1.89
C ARG A 187 -13.61 -19.55 -2.22
N LYS A 188 -14.40 -18.64 -2.75
CA LYS A 188 -14.04 -17.23 -2.92
C LYS A 188 -14.83 -16.41 -1.91
N ILE A 189 -14.13 -15.68 -1.07
CA ILE A 189 -14.72 -14.88 -0.01
C ILE A 189 -14.38 -13.41 -0.18
N ALA A 190 -15.28 -12.54 0.29
CA ALA A 190 -14.98 -11.12 0.47
C ALA A 190 -14.80 -10.84 1.96
N VAL A 191 -13.67 -10.28 2.33
CA VAL A 191 -13.41 -9.76 3.67
C VAL A 191 -13.59 -8.26 3.64
N TYR A 192 -14.60 -7.77 4.35
CA TYR A 192 -14.93 -6.36 4.48
C TYR A 192 -14.53 -5.91 5.88
N ASP A 193 -13.45 -5.18 5.98
CA ASP A 193 -12.87 -4.71 7.24
C ASP A 193 -13.09 -3.22 7.42
N LEU A 194 -14.03 -2.84 8.27
CA LEU A 194 -14.27 -1.45 8.66
C LEU A 194 -13.93 -1.28 10.14
N GLY A 195 -12.69 -0.88 10.38
CA GLY A 195 -12.15 -0.66 11.71
C GLY A 195 -12.40 0.73 12.28
N GLY A 196 -11.59 1.11 13.25
CA GLY A 196 -11.65 2.43 13.87
C GLY A 196 -11.15 3.57 13.01
N GLY A 197 -10.18 3.33 12.14
CA GLY A 197 -9.54 4.38 11.34
C GLY A 197 -9.34 4.05 9.87
N THR A 198 -9.52 2.78 9.47
CA THR A 198 -9.26 2.28 8.13
C THR A 198 -10.41 1.42 7.64
N PHE A 199 -10.57 1.39 6.32
CA PHE A 199 -11.45 0.47 5.61
C PHE A 199 -10.63 -0.32 4.59
N ASP A 200 -10.75 -1.64 4.61
CA ASP A 200 -10.16 -2.54 3.63
C ASP A 200 -11.21 -3.54 3.12
N VAL A 201 -11.10 -3.89 1.85
CA VAL A 201 -11.81 -5.03 1.26
C VAL A 201 -10.82 -5.89 0.50
N SER A 202 -10.84 -7.19 0.77
CA SER A 202 -10.01 -8.17 0.05
C SER A 202 -10.88 -9.29 -0.50
N ILE A 203 -10.61 -9.65 -1.74
CA ILE A 203 -11.18 -10.83 -2.38
C ILE A 203 -10.14 -11.94 -2.27
N ILE A 204 -10.53 -13.03 -1.63
CA ILE A 204 -9.60 -14.08 -1.20
C ILE A 204 -10.15 -15.42 -1.68
N GLU A 205 -9.28 -16.24 -2.27
CA GLU A 205 -9.56 -17.64 -2.59
C GLU A 205 -8.97 -18.53 -1.50
N ILE A 206 -9.78 -19.46 -1.02
CA ILE A 206 -9.38 -20.52 -0.10
C ILE A 206 -9.54 -21.82 -0.86
N ALA A 207 -8.44 -22.47 -1.20
CA ALA A 207 -8.41 -23.74 -1.90
C ALA A 207 -7.95 -24.86 -0.96
N ASP A 208 -8.50 -26.06 -1.13
CA ASP A 208 -8.07 -27.27 -0.43
C ASP A 208 -7.22 -28.12 -1.39
N LEU A 209 -5.91 -28.17 -1.15
CA LEU A 209 -4.97 -28.94 -1.92
C LEU A 209 -4.53 -30.19 -1.12
N ASP A 210 -5.24 -31.30 -1.29
CA ASP A 210 -4.93 -32.58 -0.64
C ASP A 210 -4.89 -32.55 0.90
N GLY A 211 -5.66 -31.64 1.52
CA GLY A 211 -5.75 -31.46 2.97
C GLY A 211 -4.94 -30.28 3.52
N ASP A 212 -4.14 -29.65 2.67
CA ASP A 212 -3.48 -28.38 2.97
C ASP A 212 -4.33 -27.21 2.43
N GLN A 213 -4.50 -26.17 3.23
CA GLN A 213 -5.23 -24.98 2.81
C GLN A 213 -4.29 -23.97 2.15
N GLN A 214 -4.57 -23.62 0.91
CA GLN A 214 -3.96 -22.46 0.26
C GLN A 214 -4.91 -21.28 0.37
N ILE A 215 -4.41 -20.17 0.92
CA ILE A 215 -5.14 -18.90 1.02
C ILE A 215 -4.42 -17.90 0.13
N GLU A 216 -5.10 -17.48 -0.94
CA GLU A 216 -4.58 -16.56 -1.93
C GLU A 216 -5.43 -15.29 -1.98
N VAL A 217 -4.78 -14.14 -1.81
CA VAL A 217 -5.43 -12.84 -2.02
C VAL A 217 -5.46 -12.56 -3.51
N LEU A 218 -6.64 -12.49 -4.11
CA LEU A 218 -6.81 -12.20 -5.53
C LEU A 218 -6.73 -10.70 -5.81
N SER A 219 -7.31 -9.90 -4.92
CA SER A 219 -7.24 -8.44 -5.00
C SER A 219 -7.50 -7.81 -3.65
N THR A 220 -7.05 -6.57 -3.49
CA THR A 220 -7.36 -5.75 -2.32
C THR A 220 -7.60 -4.30 -2.75
N ASN A 221 -8.47 -3.61 -2.01
CA ASN A 221 -8.73 -2.19 -2.16
C ASN A 221 -9.16 -1.61 -0.80
N GLY A 222 -9.18 -0.29 -0.63
CA GLY A 222 -9.57 0.28 0.66
C GLY A 222 -9.40 1.79 0.75
N ASP A 223 -9.54 2.28 1.97
CA ASP A 223 -9.37 3.69 2.36
C ASP A 223 -8.75 3.72 3.77
N THR A 224 -7.48 4.04 3.93
CA THR A 224 -6.78 4.10 5.22
C THR A 224 -7.12 5.35 6.02
N PHE A 225 -8.09 6.14 5.58
CA PHE A 225 -8.63 7.28 6.31
C PHE A 225 -10.17 7.26 6.34
N LEU A 226 -10.74 6.09 6.57
CA LEU A 226 -12.17 5.88 6.71
C LEU A 226 -12.43 4.82 7.78
N GLY A 227 -12.98 5.21 8.92
CA GLY A 227 -13.26 4.27 10.00
C GLY A 227 -14.17 4.87 11.07
N GLY A 228 -14.35 4.14 12.15
CA GLY A 228 -15.24 4.52 13.26
C GLY A 228 -14.97 5.89 13.86
N GLU A 229 -13.72 6.37 13.82
CA GLU A 229 -13.34 7.71 14.24
C GLU A 229 -14.06 8.80 13.40
N ASP A 230 -14.24 8.56 12.10
CA ASP A 230 -14.92 9.52 11.22
C ASP A 230 -16.43 9.54 11.50
N PHE A 231 -17.00 8.39 11.86
CA PHE A 231 -18.40 8.28 12.31
C PHE A 231 -18.60 9.01 13.65
N ASP A 232 -17.68 8.86 14.60
CA ASP A 232 -17.70 9.60 15.86
C ASP A 232 -17.60 11.10 15.61
N ASN A 233 -16.68 11.52 14.75
CA ASN A 233 -16.47 12.93 14.42
C ASN A 233 -17.70 13.57 13.76
N ALA A 234 -18.40 12.84 12.87
CA ALA A 234 -19.67 13.33 12.30
C ALA A 234 -20.73 13.58 13.38
N LEU A 235 -20.80 12.70 14.39
CA LEU A 235 -21.71 12.90 15.53
C LEU A 235 -21.25 14.05 16.43
N ILE A 236 -19.96 14.16 16.72
CA ILE A 236 -19.37 15.28 17.48
C ILE A 236 -19.66 16.61 16.80
N ASP A 237 -19.46 16.71 15.49
CA ASP A 237 -19.76 17.93 14.72
C ASP A 237 -21.22 18.34 14.84
N TYR A 238 -22.12 17.38 14.73
CA TYR A 238 -23.54 17.61 14.96
C TYR A 238 -23.83 18.15 16.37
N LEU A 239 -23.29 17.51 17.41
CA LEU A 239 -23.47 17.94 18.81
C LEU A 239 -22.92 19.34 19.05
N VAL A 240 -21.75 19.66 18.51
CA VAL A 240 -21.12 20.99 18.60
C VAL A 240 -21.99 22.05 17.94
N GLU A 241 -22.52 21.80 16.75
CA GLU A 241 -23.37 22.75 16.04
C GLU A 241 -24.72 22.96 16.76
N GLU A 242 -25.35 21.91 17.27
CA GLU A 242 -26.59 22.06 18.07
C GLU A 242 -26.33 22.86 19.35
N PHE A 243 -25.25 22.55 20.09
CA PHE A 243 -24.87 23.29 21.28
C PHE A 243 -24.56 24.78 20.96
N LYS A 244 -23.86 25.04 19.85
CA LYS A 244 -23.56 26.41 19.41
C LYS A 244 -24.82 27.22 19.09
N LYS A 245 -25.84 26.59 18.50
CA LYS A 245 -27.15 27.24 18.25
C LYS A 245 -27.85 27.66 19.53
N GLU A 246 -27.78 26.81 20.57
CA GLU A 246 -28.48 27.06 21.83
C GLU A 246 -27.69 27.95 22.79
N GLN A 247 -26.40 27.77 22.89
CA GLN A 247 -25.53 28.34 23.92
C GLN A 247 -24.52 29.39 23.38
N ASN A 248 -24.46 29.58 22.09
CA ASN A 248 -23.50 30.48 21.38
C ASN A 248 -22.02 30.25 21.79
N PHE A 249 -21.64 29.01 22.02
CA PHE A 249 -20.29 28.61 22.42
C PHE A 249 -19.81 27.42 21.56
N ASN A 250 -18.56 27.48 21.08
CA ASN A 250 -17.97 26.40 20.29
C ASN A 250 -17.15 25.45 21.19
N LEU A 251 -17.72 24.29 21.46
CA LEU A 251 -17.10 23.27 22.33
C LEU A 251 -15.75 22.74 21.82
N LYS A 252 -15.43 22.87 20.54
CA LYS A 252 -14.11 22.46 20.00
C LYS A 252 -12.94 23.31 20.53
N GLN A 253 -13.23 24.49 21.11
CA GLN A 253 -12.20 25.34 21.71
C GLN A 253 -11.81 24.91 23.12
N ASP A 254 -12.58 24.01 23.74
CA ASP A 254 -12.33 23.48 25.07
C ASP A 254 -11.87 22.01 24.97
N PRO A 255 -10.59 21.69 25.22
CA PRO A 255 -10.05 20.33 25.12
C PRO A 255 -10.74 19.33 26.08
N LEU A 256 -11.19 19.77 27.24
CA LEU A 256 -11.93 18.95 28.19
C LEU A 256 -13.33 18.60 27.63
N ALA A 257 -14.02 19.61 27.08
CA ALA A 257 -15.31 19.40 26.43
C ALA A 257 -15.18 18.48 25.24
N LEU A 258 -14.15 18.66 24.40
CA LEU A 258 -13.89 17.83 23.22
C LEU A 258 -13.67 16.36 23.62
N GLN A 259 -12.89 16.08 24.66
CA GLN A 259 -12.66 14.71 25.15
C GLN A 259 -13.97 14.07 25.67
N ARG A 260 -14.78 14.82 26.42
CA ARG A 260 -16.08 14.33 26.91
C ARG A 260 -17.07 14.08 25.78
N LEU A 261 -17.06 14.92 24.73
CA LEU A 261 -17.87 14.71 23.52
C LEU A 261 -17.42 13.45 22.79
N LYS A 262 -16.10 13.21 22.66
CA LYS A 262 -15.55 12.02 22.03
C LYS A 262 -16.05 10.74 22.70
N GLU A 263 -15.96 10.66 24.02
CA GLU A 263 -16.42 9.49 24.77
C GLU A 263 -17.94 9.29 24.68
N ALA A 264 -18.69 10.39 24.74
CA ALA A 264 -20.15 10.34 24.65
C ALA A 264 -20.61 9.97 23.23
N ALA A 265 -19.96 10.48 22.19
CA ALA A 265 -20.28 10.15 20.80
C ALA A 265 -19.98 8.69 20.48
N GLU A 266 -18.82 8.16 20.86
CA GLU A 266 -18.47 6.75 20.71
C GLU A 266 -19.50 5.85 21.41
N LYS A 267 -19.83 6.17 22.67
CA LYS A 267 -20.82 5.43 23.45
C LYS A 267 -22.20 5.46 22.77
N ALA A 268 -22.66 6.63 22.36
CA ALA A 268 -23.95 6.79 21.70
C ALA A 268 -24.01 6.03 20.37
N LYS A 269 -22.93 6.08 19.55
CA LYS A 269 -22.82 5.31 18.32
C LYS A 269 -22.97 3.80 18.56
N ILE A 270 -22.30 3.27 19.59
CA ILE A 270 -22.39 1.86 19.98
C ILE A 270 -23.81 1.51 20.43
N GLU A 271 -24.41 2.32 21.31
CA GLU A 271 -25.78 2.11 21.80
C GLU A 271 -26.80 2.13 20.67
N LEU A 272 -26.67 3.03 19.71
CA LEU A 272 -27.54 3.14 18.53
C LEU A 272 -27.45 1.95 17.57
N SER A 273 -26.46 1.07 17.70
CA SER A 273 -26.43 -0.20 16.96
C SER A 273 -27.48 -1.21 17.49
N SER A 274 -27.86 -1.12 18.74
CA SER A 274 -28.88 -1.99 19.37
C SER A 274 -30.19 -1.25 19.70
N SER A 275 -30.12 0.07 19.96
CA SER A 275 -31.26 0.92 20.31
C SER A 275 -31.64 1.85 19.17
N THR A 276 -32.91 2.29 19.12
CA THR A 276 -33.42 3.24 18.13
C THR A 276 -33.16 4.70 18.49
N ALA A 277 -32.89 4.98 19.76
CA ALA A 277 -32.57 6.31 20.28
C ALA A 277 -31.71 6.20 21.53
N THR A 278 -30.89 7.22 21.79
CA THR A 278 -30.13 7.40 23.03
C THR A 278 -30.09 8.87 23.43
N GLU A 279 -29.86 9.15 24.70
CA GLU A 279 -29.67 10.51 25.22
C GLU A 279 -28.20 10.74 25.57
N ILE A 280 -27.64 11.80 25.03
CA ILE A 280 -26.32 12.30 25.41
C ILE A 280 -26.51 13.41 26.42
N ASN A 281 -26.10 13.16 27.68
CA ASN A 281 -26.25 14.07 28.80
C ASN A 281 -24.87 14.34 29.42
N LEU A 282 -24.34 15.54 29.18
CA LEU A 282 -23.04 16.01 29.64
C LEU A 282 -23.21 17.26 30.51
N PRO A 283 -23.53 17.09 31.83
CA PRO A 283 -23.64 18.21 32.74
C PRO A 283 -22.29 18.89 32.92
N TYR A 284 -22.30 20.21 33.06
CA TYR A 284 -21.07 21.02 33.22
C TYR A 284 -20.06 20.75 32.14
N ILE A 285 -20.51 20.74 30.88
CA ILE A 285 -19.62 20.44 29.71
C ILE A 285 -18.58 21.54 29.53
N THR A 286 -18.95 22.78 29.79
CA THR A 286 -18.10 23.96 29.80
C THR A 286 -18.71 25.07 30.66
N ALA A 287 -17.99 26.19 30.80
CA ALA A 287 -18.49 27.39 31.48
C ALA A 287 -17.97 28.66 30.78
N ASP A 288 -18.76 29.71 30.79
CA ASP A 288 -18.37 31.05 30.35
C ASP A 288 -18.76 32.12 31.39
N ALA A 289 -18.70 33.39 31.02
CA ALA A 289 -19.03 34.51 31.89
C ALA A 289 -20.51 34.49 32.41
N THR A 290 -21.38 33.73 31.74
CA THR A 290 -22.79 33.58 32.12
C THR A 290 -23.04 32.39 33.08
N GLY A 291 -22.01 31.58 33.34
CA GLY A 291 -22.05 30.43 34.24
C GLY A 291 -21.81 29.09 33.54
N PRO A 292 -22.04 27.99 34.28
CA PRO A 292 -21.88 26.65 33.77
C PRO A 292 -22.94 26.32 32.69
N LYS A 293 -22.51 25.55 31.69
CA LYS A 293 -23.35 25.10 30.59
C LYS A 293 -23.44 23.57 30.54
N HIS A 294 -24.59 23.08 30.10
CA HIS A 294 -24.90 21.65 30.04
C HIS A 294 -25.30 21.28 28.61
N LEU A 295 -24.95 20.07 28.19
CA LEU A 295 -25.39 19.52 26.90
C LEU A 295 -26.32 18.35 27.18
N VAL A 296 -27.56 18.43 26.70
CA VAL A 296 -28.54 17.33 26.74
C VAL A 296 -29.21 17.23 25.40
N ILE A 297 -28.86 16.18 24.64
CA ILE A 297 -29.37 15.98 23.28
C ILE A 297 -29.78 14.52 23.09
N SER A 298 -31.02 14.29 22.66
CA SER A 298 -31.47 12.99 22.18
C SER A 298 -31.07 12.78 20.74
N VAL A 299 -30.44 11.62 20.45
CA VAL A 299 -30.04 11.23 19.12
C VAL A 299 -30.73 9.92 18.75
N THR A 300 -31.37 9.89 17.57
CA THR A 300 -31.96 8.66 17.03
C THR A 300 -30.97 7.94 16.10
N ARG A 301 -31.17 6.62 15.94
CA ARG A 301 -30.42 5.84 14.93
C ARG A 301 -30.56 6.46 13.53
N ALA A 302 -31.79 6.83 13.13
CA ALA A 302 -32.03 7.47 11.83
C ALA A 302 -31.25 8.78 11.66
N LYS A 303 -31.10 9.58 12.75
CA LYS A 303 -30.29 10.80 12.71
C LYS A 303 -28.82 10.48 12.50
N LEU A 304 -28.26 9.53 13.25
CA LEU A 304 -26.88 9.08 13.09
C LEU A 304 -26.64 8.55 11.66
N GLU A 305 -27.52 7.68 11.17
CA GLU A 305 -27.42 7.11 9.82
C GLU A 305 -27.44 8.19 8.74
N GLY A 306 -28.26 9.23 8.90
CA GLY A 306 -28.27 10.39 8.01
C GLY A 306 -26.97 11.20 8.03
N LEU A 307 -26.31 11.31 9.21
CA LEU A 307 -25.03 12.03 9.34
C LEU A 307 -23.86 11.28 8.69
N VAL A 308 -23.90 9.95 8.64
CA VAL A 308 -22.80 9.09 8.20
C VAL A 308 -23.06 8.37 6.88
N ALA A 309 -24.17 8.67 6.20
CA ALA A 309 -24.56 8.01 4.95
C ALA A 309 -23.46 8.04 3.88
N ASP A 310 -22.80 9.18 3.73
CA ASP A 310 -21.70 9.35 2.77
C ASP A 310 -20.47 8.52 3.14
N LEU A 311 -20.16 8.38 4.43
CA LEU A 311 -19.05 7.53 4.90
C LEU A 311 -19.31 6.05 4.55
N VAL A 312 -20.55 5.58 4.76
CA VAL A 312 -20.93 4.21 4.39
C VAL A 312 -20.91 4.03 2.87
N ALA A 313 -21.39 5.01 2.10
CA ALA A 313 -21.38 4.95 0.64
C ALA A 313 -19.96 4.85 0.05
N ARG A 314 -18.99 5.53 0.67
CA ARG A 314 -17.56 5.48 0.27
C ARG A 314 -16.96 4.08 0.33
N THR A 315 -17.48 3.17 1.16
CA THR A 315 -16.96 1.79 1.26
C THR A 315 -17.35 0.91 0.08
N ILE A 316 -18.38 1.28 -0.67
CA ILE A 316 -18.95 0.41 -1.72
C ILE A 316 -18.11 0.44 -3.01
N GLU A 317 -17.57 1.60 -3.37
CA GLU A 317 -16.75 1.71 -4.59
C GLU A 317 -15.46 0.87 -4.51
N PRO A 318 -14.69 0.86 -3.42
CA PRO A 318 -13.58 -0.07 -3.26
C PRO A 318 -13.98 -1.55 -3.40
N CYS A 319 -15.17 -1.94 -2.92
CA CYS A 319 -15.69 -3.31 -3.10
C CYS A 319 -15.89 -3.65 -4.58
N ARG A 320 -16.43 -2.70 -5.36
CA ARG A 320 -16.62 -2.89 -6.82
C ARG A 320 -15.30 -3.02 -7.54
N ILE A 321 -14.33 -2.18 -7.20
CA ILE A 321 -12.99 -2.21 -7.80
C ILE A 321 -12.29 -3.52 -7.46
N ALA A 322 -12.32 -3.96 -6.20
CA ALA A 322 -11.70 -5.22 -5.79
C ALA A 322 -12.28 -6.43 -6.55
N LEU A 323 -13.60 -6.50 -6.73
CA LEU A 323 -14.23 -7.55 -7.54
C LEU A 323 -13.78 -7.50 -9.01
N LYS A 324 -13.75 -6.29 -9.60
CA LYS A 324 -13.29 -6.08 -10.98
C LYS A 324 -11.84 -6.53 -11.16
N ASP A 325 -10.96 -6.14 -10.24
CA ASP A 325 -9.54 -6.49 -10.27
C ASP A 325 -9.30 -8.00 -10.10
N ALA A 326 -10.16 -8.68 -9.32
CA ALA A 326 -10.14 -10.13 -9.21
C ALA A 326 -10.79 -10.86 -10.41
N GLY A 327 -11.36 -10.12 -11.37
CA GLY A 327 -12.11 -10.70 -12.50
C GLY A 327 -13.38 -11.41 -12.09
N LEU A 328 -13.99 -11.03 -10.97
CA LEU A 328 -15.15 -11.69 -10.36
C LEU A 328 -16.37 -10.77 -10.30
N SER A 329 -17.54 -11.39 -10.15
CA SER A 329 -18.81 -10.73 -9.85
C SER A 329 -19.26 -11.05 -8.42
N THR A 330 -20.27 -10.35 -7.91
CA THR A 330 -20.85 -10.63 -6.58
C THR A 330 -21.41 -12.05 -6.46
N SER A 331 -21.85 -12.67 -7.58
CA SER A 331 -22.35 -14.04 -7.59
C SER A 331 -21.26 -15.10 -7.36
N ASP A 332 -20.00 -14.77 -7.67
CA ASP A 332 -18.85 -15.69 -7.50
C ASP A 332 -18.39 -15.75 -6.05
N ILE A 333 -18.80 -14.79 -5.22
CA ILE A 333 -18.43 -14.74 -3.81
C ILE A 333 -19.30 -15.72 -3.01
N SER A 334 -18.67 -16.66 -2.33
CA SER A 334 -19.35 -17.65 -1.49
C SER A 334 -19.83 -17.07 -0.18
N ASP A 335 -18.94 -16.36 0.53
CA ASP A 335 -19.18 -15.77 1.84
C ASP A 335 -18.66 -14.34 1.91
N VAL A 336 -19.33 -13.50 2.71
CA VAL A 336 -18.87 -12.15 3.07
C VAL A 336 -18.60 -12.13 4.57
N ILE A 337 -17.37 -11.80 4.94
CA ILE A 337 -16.91 -11.75 6.32
C ILE A 337 -16.77 -10.28 6.71
N LEU A 338 -17.39 -9.91 7.83
CA LEU A 338 -17.27 -8.58 8.43
C LEU A 338 -16.18 -8.58 9.50
N VAL A 339 -15.29 -7.64 9.41
CA VAL A 339 -14.18 -7.42 10.34
C VAL A 339 -14.18 -5.96 10.77
N GLY A 340 -13.60 -5.67 11.93
CA GLY A 340 -13.55 -4.34 12.52
C GLY A 340 -14.83 -3.94 13.24
N GLY A 341 -14.69 -3.21 14.35
CA GLY A 341 -15.81 -2.87 15.23
C GLY A 341 -16.89 -2.01 14.58
N GLN A 342 -16.53 -1.16 13.60
CA GLN A 342 -17.50 -0.30 12.91
C GLN A 342 -18.42 -1.10 11.97
N SER A 343 -18.03 -2.28 11.53
CA SER A 343 -18.86 -3.19 10.72
C SER A 343 -20.10 -3.71 11.47
N ARG A 344 -20.14 -3.54 12.80
CA ARG A 344 -21.31 -3.90 13.64
C ARG A 344 -22.52 -2.98 13.42
N MET A 345 -22.31 -1.80 12.84
CA MET A 345 -23.38 -0.83 12.59
C MET A 345 -24.43 -1.42 11.63
N PRO A 346 -25.74 -1.39 11.97
CA PRO A 346 -26.81 -1.98 11.14
C PRO A 346 -26.83 -1.46 9.71
N MET A 347 -26.64 -0.15 9.50
CA MET A 347 -26.60 0.46 8.16
C MET A 347 -25.45 -0.09 7.32
N VAL A 348 -24.27 -0.32 7.92
CA VAL A 348 -23.10 -0.92 7.23
C VAL A 348 -23.46 -2.34 6.79
N GLN A 349 -23.98 -3.17 7.69
CA GLN A 349 -24.36 -4.55 7.39
C GLN A 349 -25.40 -4.62 6.27
N GLN A 350 -26.40 -3.73 6.31
CA GLN A 350 -27.43 -3.64 5.27
C GLN A 350 -26.81 -3.25 3.91
N LYS A 351 -25.94 -2.26 3.86
CA LYS A 351 -25.30 -1.82 2.60
C LYS A 351 -24.39 -2.91 2.01
N VAL A 352 -23.66 -3.63 2.84
CA VAL A 352 -22.84 -4.77 2.40
C VAL A 352 -23.73 -5.89 1.86
N GLN A 353 -24.83 -6.22 2.54
CA GLN A 353 -25.80 -7.21 2.08
C GLN A 353 -26.47 -6.79 0.75
N GLU A 354 -26.85 -5.52 0.60
CA GLU A 354 -27.41 -4.98 -0.64
C GLU A 354 -26.42 -5.11 -1.81
N PHE A 355 -25.14 -4.80 -1.56
CA PHE A 355 -24.12 -4.83 -2.60
C PHE A 355 -23.73 -6.26 -3.03
N PHE A 356 -23.44 -7.15 -2.08
CA PHE A 356 -23.02 -8.53 -2.38
C PHE A 356 -24.20 -9.47 -2.66
N GLY A 357 -25.45 -9.07 -2.38
CA GLY A 357 -26.64 -9.91 -2.54
C GLY A 357 -26.70 -11.08 -1.56
N LYS A 358 -25.90 -11.04 -0.47
CA LYS A 358 -25.79 -12.11 0.53
C LYS A 358 -25.70 -11.51 1.91
N GLU A 359 -26.29 -12.21 2.90
CA GLU A 359 -26.13 -11.84 4.29
C GLU A 359 -24.68 -12.09 4.74
N PRO A 360 -24.00 -11.08 5.31
CA PRO A 360 -22.67 -11.28 5.87
C PRO A 360 -22.66 -12.30 7.01
N ARG A 361 -21.54 -13.02 7.14
CA ARG A 361 -21.37 -14.01 8.21
C ARG A 361 -21.35 -13.35 9.58
N LYS A 362 -22.01 -14.02 10.55
CA LYS A 362 -22.14 -13.56 11.96
C LYS A 362 -21.42 -14.48 12.96
N ASP A 363 -20.87 -15.59 12.50
CA ASP A 363 -20.13 -16.57 13.30
C ASP A 363 -18.66 -16.19 13.54
N VAL A 364 -18.16 -15.18 12.88
CA VAL A 364 -16.81 -14.61 13.08
C VAL A 364 -16.92 -13.40 14.00
N ASN A 365 -16.14 -13.37 15.09
CA ASN A 365 -16.08 -12.18 15.95
C ASN A 365 -15.20 -11.12 15.27
N PRO A 366 -15.77 -9.99 14.82
CA PRO A 366 -15.04 -8.98 14.06
C PRO A 366 -13.92 -8.28 14.84
N ASP A 367 -13.92 -8.37 16.18
CA ASP A 367 -12.89 -7.74 17.04
C ASP A 367 -11.72 -8.69 17.36
N GLU A 368 -11.84 -9.99 17.04
CA GLU A 368 -10.90 -11.03 17.44
C GLU A 368 -10.28 -11.78 16.26
N ALA A 369 -10.99 -11.86 15.14
CA ALA A 369 -10.60 -12.67 13.97
C ALA A 369 -9.20 -12.33 13.45
N VAL A 370 -8.84 -11.05 13.45
CA VAL A 370 -7.54 -10.57 12.96
C VAL A 370 -6.39 -11.08 13.87
N ALA A 371 -6.52 -10.94 15.19
CA ALA A 371 -5.52 -11.45 16.13
C ALA A 371 -5.40 -12.98 16.07
N MET A 372 -6.55 -13.67 15.91
CA MET A 372 -6.57 -15.12 15.75
C MET A 372 -5.79 -15.56 14.50
N GLY A 373 -6.02 -14.92 13.37
CA GLY A 373 -5.29 -15.21 12.13
C GLY A 373 -3.79 -14.89 12.22
N ALA A 374 -3.43 -13.81 12.90
CA ALA A 374 -2.03 -13.49 13.18
C ALA A 374 -1.36 -14.58 14.03
N ALA A 375 -2.05 -15.15 15.02
CA ALA A 375 -1.55 -16.24 15.83
C ALA A 375 -1.38 -17.54 15.02
N ILE A 376 -2.31 -17.84 14.10
CA ILE A 376 -2.19 -18.96 13.16
C ILE A 376 -0.94 -18.78 12.29
N GLN A 377 -0.73 -17.59 11.73
CA GLN A 377 0.48 -17.30 10.95
C GLN A 377 1.76 -17.44 11.78
N GLY A 378 1.72 -17.05 13.05
CA GLY A 378 2.82 -17.29 13.99
C GLY A 378 3.14 -18.78 14.16
N ALA A 379 2.11 -19.61 14.29
CA ALA A 379 2.24 -21.06 14.38
C ALA A 379 2.78 -21.71 13.09
N VAL A 380 2.41 -21.18 11.93
CA VAL A 380 2.99 -21.63 10.65
C VAL A 380 4.48 -21.30 10.60
N LEU A 381 4.87 -20.09 11.02
CA LEU A 381 6.27 -19.65 11.04
C LEU A 381 7.14 -20.39 12.06
N SER A 382 6.57 -20.85 13.18
CA SER A 382 7.29 -21.69 14.16
C SER A 382 7.36 -23.17 13.76
N GLY A 383 6.61 -23.59 12.74
CA GLY A 383 6.48 -24.98 12.33
C GLY A 383 5.52 -25.82 13.19
N ASP A 384 4.77 -25.18 14.09
CA ASP A 384 3.74 -25.84 14.90
C ASP A 384 2.50 -26.19 14.05
N LYS A 385 2.36 -25.54 12.88
CA LYS A 385 1.31 -25.77 11.89
C LYS A 385 1.93 -25.75 10.49
N THR A 386 1.65 -26.74 9.67
CA THR A 386 2.25 -26.89 8.32
C THR A 386 1.23 -26.95 7.19
N ASP A 387 -0.04 -27.02 7.51
CA ASP A 387 -1.16 -27.24 6.59
C ASP A 387 -1.79 -25.96 6.03
N VAL A 388 -1.09 -24.82 6.09
CA VAL A 388 -1.57 -23.54 5.58
C VAL A 388 -0.48 -22.80 4.82
N LEU A 389 -0.76 -22.46 3.56
CA LEU A 389 0.05 -21.56 2.72
C LEU A 389 -0.70 -20.24 2.50
N LEU A 390 -0.03 -19.13 2.78
CA LEU A 390 -0.56 -17.79 2.60
C LEU A 390 0.18 -17.04 1.50
N LEU A 391 -0.57 -16.55 0.52
CA LEU A 391 -0.08 -15.69 -0.56
C LEU A 391 -0.85 -14.35 -0.53
N ASP A 392 -0.12 -13.25 -0.43
CA ASP A 392 -0.66 -11.89 -0.44
C ASP A 392 -0.28 -11.14 -1.73
N VAL A 393 -0.79 -9.94 -1.97
CA VAL A 393 -0.56 -9.18 -3.20
C VAL A 393 -0.14 -7.74 -2.94
N THR A 394 0.53 -7.15 -3.95
CA THR A 394 0.84 -5.71 -3.95
C THR A 394 -0.42 -4.89 -4.24
N PRO A 395 -0.69 -3.78 -3.53
CA PRO A 395 -1.89 -2.96 -3.77
C PRO A 395 -1.80 -2.09 -5.03
N LEU A 396 -0.59 -1.74 -5.48
CA LEU A 396 -0.32 -0.86 -6.61
C LEU A 396 0.88 -1.32 -7.43
N THR A 397 0.92 -0.89 -8.68
CA THR A 397 2.05 -1.07 -9.60
C THR A 397 3.29 -0.33 -9.09
N LEU A 398 4.44 -1.01 -9.16
CA LEU A 398 5.76 -0.51 -8.80
C LEU A 398 6.64 -0.50 -10.06
N GLY A 399 7.32 0.61 -10.32
CA GLY A 399 8.14 0.76 -11.51
C GLY A 399 9.16 1.87 -11.40
N ILE A 400 9.84 2.13 -12.50
CA ILE A 400 10.84 3.21 -12.63
C ILE A 400 10.47 4.15 -13.77
N GLU A 401 10.95 5.39 -13.67
CA GLU A 401 10.92 6.34 -14.78
C GLU A 401 11.93 5.91 -15.85
N THR A 402 11.48 5.84 -17.08
CA THR A 402 12.32 5.55 -18.26
C THR A 402 12.29 6.72 -19.23
N MET A 403 13.07 6.61 -20.30
CA MET A 403 13.21 7.66 -21.32
C MET A 403 11.84 8.10 -21.84
N GLY A 404 11.64 9.42 -21.91
CA GLY A 404 10.35 10.02 -22.26
C GLY A 404 9.42 10.28 -21.08
N GLY A 405 9.86 10.08 -19.82
CA GLY A 405 9.05 10.32 -18.61
C GLY A 405 7.98 9.27 -18.37
N VAL A 406 8.11 8.08 -18.96
CA VAL A 406 7.13 6.99 -18.86
C VAL A 406 7.42 6.14 -17.63
N LEU A 407 6.37 5.73 -16.91
CA LEU A 407 6.48 4.70 -15.88
C LEU A 407 6.56 3.32 -16.53
N THR A 408 7.73 2.68 -16.41
CA THR A 408 7.89 1.27 -16.78
C THR A 408 7.64 0.39 -15.58
N ALA A 409 6.56 -0.39 -15.64
CA ALA A 409 6.17 -1.31 -14.57
C ALA A 409 7.17 -2.47 -14.45
N ILE A 410 7.60 -2.77 -13.24
CA ILE A 410 8.44 -3.94 -12.91
C ILE A 410 7.60 -4.97 -12.12
N ILE A 411 6.84 -4.52 -11.14
CA ILE A 411 5.87 -5.34 -10.40
C ILE A 411 4.50 -4.69 -10.60
N GLU A 412 3.60 -5.40 -11.23
CA GLU A 412 2.25 -4.93 -11.48
C GLU A 412 1.38 -5.03 -10.22
N LYS A 413 0.35 -4.20 -10.14
CA LYS A 413 -0.72 -4.27 -9.14
C LYS A 413 -1.25 -5.71 -9.04
N ASN A 414 -1.60 -6.13 -7.83
CA ASN A 414 -2.08 -7.47 -7.50
C ASN A 414 -1.09 -8.62 -7.86
N THR A 415 0.22 -8.33 -7.93
CA THR A 415 1.24 -9.37 -7.99
C THR A 415 1.37 -10.03 -6.63
N THR A 416 1.31 -11.35 -6.58
CA THR A 416 1.52 -12.17 -5.37
C THR A 416 2.89 -11.92 -4.77
N ILE A 417 2.96 -11.78 -3.44
CA ILE A 417 4.19 -11.55 -2.69
C ILE A 417 4.47 -12.69 -1.69
N PRO A 418 5.75 -13.01 -1.41
CA PRO A 418 6.96 -12.32 -1.86
C PRO A 418 7.23 -12.47 -3.36
N ALA A 419 7.77 -11.42 -3.98
CA ALA A 419 8.07 -11.41 -5.42
C ALA A 419 9.41 -10.72 -5.70
N LYS A 420 10.13 -11.28 -6.68
CA LYS A 420 11.34 -10.67 -7.20
C LYS A 420 11.25 -10.61 -8.72
N LYS A 421 11.31 -9.41 -9.28
CA LYS A 421 11.34 -9.19 -10.75
C LYS A 421 12.48 -8.27 -11.12
N SER A 422 13.09 -8.54 -12.27
CA SER A 422 14.20 -7.77 -12.80
C SER A 422 13.97 -7.48 -14.26
N GLN A 423 14.45 -6.31 -14.69
CA GLN A 423 14.46 -5.91 -16.10
C GLN A 423 15.77 -5.22 -16.43
N VAL A 424 16.27 -5.42 -17.65
CA VAL A 424 17.50 -4.80 -18.12
C VAL A 424 17.17 -3.52 -18.88
N PHE A 425 17.83 -2.46 -18.50
CA PHE A 425 17.77 -1.12 -19.11
C PHE A 425 19.13 -0.73 -19.65
N SER A 426 19.21 0.38 -20.35
CA SER A 426 20.45 0.90 -20.88
C SER A 426 20.56 2.42 -20.71
N THR A 427 21.70 2.98 -21.12
CA THR A 427 21.94 4.43 -21.10
C THR A 427 21.20 5.14 -22.22
N ALA A 428 20.74 6.37 -21.96
CA ALA A 428 20.04 7.22 -22.91
C ALA A 428 20.98 8.11 -23.76
N ALA A 429 22.25 8.27 -23.33
CA ALA A 429 23.25 9.09 -24.00
C ALA A 429 24.59 8.35 -24.14
N ASP A 430 25.38 8.76 -25.13
CA ASP A 430 26.76 8.25 -25.33
C ASP A 430 27.65 8.65 -24.15
N ASN A 431 28.50 7.71 -23.70
CA ASN A 431 29.46 7.91 -22.62
C ASN A 431 28.83 8.40 -21.31
N GLN A 432 27.58 8.03 -21.06
CA GLN A 432 26.86 8.38 -19.82
C GLN A 432 27.52 7.69 -18.61
N PRO A 433 28.08 8.46 -17.64
CA PRO A 433 28.87 7.89 -16.55
C PRO A 433 28.03 7.33 -15.41
N ALA A 434 26.73 7.66 -15.37
CA ALA A 434 25.80 7.25 -14.31
C ALA A 434 24.36 7.19 -14.83
N VAL A 435 23.54 6.40 -14.17
CA VAL A 435 22.08 6.37 -14.37
C VAL A 435 21.36 6.69 -13.06
N ASP A 436 20.36 7.55 -13.13
CA ASP A 436 19.46 7.86 -12.02
C ASP A 436 18.27 6.90 -12.08
N ILE A 437 18.00 6.23 -10.97
CA ILE A 437 16.89 5.31 -10.82
C ILE A 437 15.86 5.98 -9.92
N SER A 438 14.77 6.46 -10.50
CA SER A 438 13.61 7.02 -9.77
C SER A 438 12.52 5.97 -9.69
N VAL A 439 12.17 5.55 -8.48
CA VAL A 439 11.20 4.49 -8.18
C VAL A 439 9.85 5.12 -7.89
N PHE A 440 8.82 4.67 -8.58
CA PHE A 440 7.46 5.19 -8.44
C PHE A 440 6.46 4.08 -8.13
N GLN A 441 5.35 4.48 -7.50
CA GLN A 441 4.20 3.64 -7.22
C GLN A 441 2.93 4.32 -7.75
N GLY A 442 2.12 3.60 -8.52
CA GLY A 442 0.85 4.08 -9.05
C GLY A 442 0.53 3.52 -10.43
N GLU A 443 -0.61 3.94 -10.98
CA GLU A 443 -1.18 3.39 -12.22
C GLU A 443 -1.09 4.34 -13.43
N ARG A 444 -0.59 5.58 -13.26
CA ARG A 444 -0.45 6.54 -14.36
C ARG A 444 0.75 6.21 -15.24
N LYS A 445 0.60 6.37 -16.55
CA LYS A 445 1.68 6.12 -17.53
C LYS A 445 2.79 7.16 -17.45
N MET A 446 2.47 8.40 -17.10
CA MET A 446 3.46 9.43 -16.81
C MET A 446 4.06 9.22 -15.42
N ALA A 447 5.37 8.97 -15.34
CA ALA A 447 6.05 8.68 -14.07
C ALA A 447 5.81 9.75 -13.01
N GLN A 448 5.92 11.03 -13.39
CA GLN A 448 5.79 12.19 -12.49
C GLN A 448 4.37 12.38 -11.93
N GLN A 449 3.38 11.69 -12.48
CA GLN A 449 1.99 11.69 -11.97
C GLN A 449 1.72 10.58 -10.96
N ASN A 450 2.74 9.75 -10.70
CA ASN A 450 2.71 8.72 -9.67
C ASN A 450 3.51 9.15 -8.45
N LYS A 451 3.42 8.37 -7.36
CA LYS A 451 4.17 8.65 -6.15
C LYS A 451 5.63 8.26 -6.30
N LEU A 452 6.53 9.22 -6.15
CA LEU A 452 7.95 8.96 -6.00
C LEU A 452 8.21 8.29 -4.65
N LEU A 453 8.70 7.05 -4.66
CA LEU A 453 9.09 6.31 -3.46
C LEU A 453 10.52 6.60 -3.03
N GLY A 454 11.39 6.85 -3.99
CA GLY A 454 12.80 7.17 -3.75
C GLY A 454 13.60 7.23 -5.04
N ASN A 455 14.78 7.78 -4.94
CA ASN A 455 15.74 7.81 -6.05
C ASN A 455 17.13 7.45 -5.56
N PHE A 456 17.93 6.88 -6.46
CA PHE A 456 19.34 6.61 -6.24
C PHE A 456 20.07 6.58 -7.58
N GLN A 457 21.39 6.73 -7.53
CA GLN A 457 22.21 6.77 -8.73
C GLN A 457 23.18 5.58 -8.75
N LEU A 458 23.27 4.91 -9.88
CA LEU A 458 24.34 3.97 -10.20
C LEU A 458 25.39 4.70 -11.04
N GLY A 459 26.55 4.96 -10.44
CA GLY A 459 27.68 5.65 -11.06
C GLY A 459 28.76 4.70 -11.59
N ASP A 460 29.82 5.31 -12.15
CA ASP A 460 31.02 4.62 -12.67
C ASP A 460 30.72 3.61 -13.80
N ILE A 461 29.75 3.94 -14.63
CA ILE A 461 29.47 3.19 -15.85
C ILE A 461 30.60 3.49 -16.84
N PRO A 462 31.28 2.47 -17.42
CA PRO A 462 32.34 2.67 -18.41
C PRO A 462 31.81 3.43 -19.62
N PRO A 463 32.64 4.30 -20.24
CA PRO A 463 32.27 5.00 -21.47
C PRO A 463 31.90 3.99 -22.56
N ALA A 464 30.68 4.13 -23.06
CA ALA A 464 30.16 3.29 -24.16
C ALA A 464 29.10 4.07 -24.94
N PRO A 465 28.79 3.70 -26.18
CA PRO A 465 27.66 4.24 -26.91
C PRO A 465 26.33 4.00 -26.13
N ARG A 466 25.35 4.89 -26.31
CA ARG A 466 24.02 4.72 -25.75
C ARG A 466 23.45 3.36 -26.17
N GLY A 467 22.67 2.74 -25.32
CA GLY A 467 22.05 1.44 -25.56
C GLY A 467 22.97 0.24 -25.38
N VAL A 468 24.28 0.42 -25.19
CA VAL A 468 25.27 -0.67 -25.02
C VAL A 468 25.37 -1.13 -23.56
N PRO A 469 25.47 -0.23 -22.54
CA PRO A 469 25.52 -0.66 -21.15
C PRO A 469 24.26 -1.41 -20.77
N GLN A 470 24.41 -2.49 -19.99
CA GLN A 470 23.29 -3.30 -19.49
C GLN A 470 23.14 -3.10 -17.99
N ILE A 471 22.11 -2.35 -17.61
CA ILE A 471 21.78 -2.04 -16.23
C ILE A 471 20.57 -2.89 -15.81
N GLU A 472 20.81 -3.91 -15.01
CA GLU A 472 19.75 -4.73 -14.45
C GLU A 472 19.14 -4.05 -13.23
N VAL A 473 17.88 -3.68 -13.31
CA VAL A 473 17.11 -3.14 -12.19
C VAL A 473 16.23 -4.25 -11.63
N SER A 474 16.41 -4.54 -10.35
CA SER A 474 15.69 -5.60 -9.63
C SER A 474 14.82 -5.01 -8.53
N PHE A 475 13.58 -5.43 -8.49
CA PHE A 475 12.62 -5.17 -7.43
C PHE A 475 12.43 -6.45 -6.63
N ASP A 476 12.67 -6.38 -5.33
CA ASP A 476 12.55 -7.48 -4.37
C ASP A 476 11.61 -7.05 -3.25
N ILE A 477 10.38 -7.56 -3.28
CA ILE A 477 9.36 -7.30 -2.27
C ILE A 477 9.21 -8.55 -1.41
N ASN A 478 9.40 -8.38 -0.12
CA ASN A 478 9.35 -9.50 0.82
C ASN A 478 7.90 -9.82 1.24
N ALA A 479 7.73 -10.85 2.06
CA ALA A 479 6.42 -11.26 2.57
C ALA A 479 5.73 -10.21 3.47
N ASP A 480 6.48 -9.25 3.99
CA ASP A 480 5.94 -8.12 4.76
C ASP A 480 5.44 -6.97 3.85
N GLY A 481 5.64 -7.07 2.54
CA GLY A 481 5.36 -6.03 1.56
C GLY A 481 6.42 -4.93 1.48
N ILE A 482 7.61 -5.13 2.05
CA ILE A 482 8.69 -4.14 2.07
C ILE A 482 9.54 -4.30 0.81
N LEU A 483 9.68 -3.21 0.06
CA LEU A 483 10.37 -3.17 -1.22
C LEU A 483 11.86 -2.81 -1.07
N LYS A 484 12.73 -3.60 -1.72
CA LYS A 484 14.12 -3.27 -1.99
C LYS A 484 14.32 -3.16 -3.50
N VAL A 485 14.92 -2.07 -3.95
CA VAL A 485 15.29 -1.87 -5.36
C VAL A 485 16.79 -1.83 -5.48
N SER A 486 17.34 -2.57 -6.44
CA SER A 486 18.76 -2.53 -6.77
C SER A 486 18.97 -2.31 -8.28
N ALA A 487 20.06 -1.64 -8.62
CA ALA A 487 20.52 -1.48 -9.99
C ALA A 487 21.97 -1.98 -10.09
N LYS A 488 22.23 -2.83 -11.07
CA LYS A 488 23.54 -3.47 -11.28
C LYS A 488 24.00 -3.32 -12.73
N ASP A 489 25.17 -2.78 -12.93
CA ASP A 489 25.86 -2.84 -14.22
C ASP A 489 26.39 -4.26 -14.44
N LYS A 490 25.87 -4.95 -15.46
CA LYS A 490 26.25 -6.34 -15.77
C LYS A 490 27.68 -6.48 -16.25
N SER A 491 28.28 -5.43 -16.80
CA SER A 491 29.65 -5.46 -17.32
C SER A 491 30.70 -5.31 -16.22
N THR A 492 30.49 -4.42 -15.26
CA THR A 492 31.42 -4.13 -14.17
C THR A 492 31.10 -4.89 -12.88
N GLY A 493 29.87 -5.39 -12.75
CA GLY A 493 29.33 -5.99 -11.52
C GLY A 493 29.04 -4.98 -10.42
N LYS A 494 29.21 -3.67 -10.65
CA LYS A 494 28.85 -2.62 -9.69
C LYS A 494 27.35 -2.61 -9.45
N GLU A 495 26.96 -2.50 -8.18
CA GLU A 495 25.58 -2.50 -7.74
C GLU A 495 25.33 -1.39 -6.73
N GLN A 496 24.20 -0.72 -6.85
CA GLN A 496 23.63 0.18 -5.86
C GLN A 496 22.22 -0.27 -5.53
N SER A 497 21.81 -0.06 -4.31
CA SER A 497 20.44 -0.41 -3.88
C SER A 497 19.87 0.60 -2.91
N ILE A 498 18.57 0.73 -2.94
CA ILE A 498 17.80 1.45 -1.94
C ILE A 498 16.77 0.50 -1.35
N GLN A 499 16.70 0.44 -0.03
CA GLN A 499 15.52 -0.05 0.63
C GLN A 499 14.58 1.14 0.77
N ILE A 500 13.38 1.03 0.23
CA ILE A 500 12.38 2.07 0.33
C ILE A 500 12.04 2.20 1.82
N LYS A 501 12.60 3.24 2.44
CA LYS A 501 12.37 3.55 3.85
C LYS A 501 11.14 4.46 3.98
N ALA A 502 10.58 4.46 5.17
CA ALA A 502 9.38 5.14 5.64
C ALA A 502 9.16 6.64 5.27
N ASN A 503 9.98 7.24 4.41
CA ASN A 503 9.85 8.66 4.05
C ASN A 503 8.98 8.95 2.82
N SER A 504 8.37 7.93 2.23
CA SER A 504 7.71 8.02 0.92
C SER A 504 6.24 7.55 0.91
N GLY A 505 5.60 7.46 2.07
CA GLY A 505 4.23 6.93 2.16
C GLY A 505 3.18 7.74 1.39
N LEU A 506 2.34 7.04 0.60
CA LEU A 506 1.09 7.57 0.10
C LEU A 506 -0.01 7.45 1.16
N SER A 507 -0.87 8.45 1.26
CA SER A 507 -2.17 8.29 1.92
C SER A 507 -3.13 7.56 0.97
N ASP A 508 -4.18 6.94 1.49
CA ASP A 508 -5.14 6.20 0.65
C ASP A 508 -6.00 7.10 -0.20
N ALA A 509 -6.35 8.28 0.30
CA ALA A 509 -6.99 9.29 -0.51
C ALA A 509 -6.12 9.63 -1.73
N GLU A 510 -4.78 9.60 -1.57
CA GLU A 510 -3.85 9.75 -2.70
C GLU A 510 -3.84 8.50 -3.58
N ILE A 511 -3.87 7.28 -3.02
CA ILE A 511 -3.94 6.03 -3.78
C ILE A 511 -5.24 5.96 -4.59
N GLU A 512 -6.38 6.21 -3.95
CA GLU A 512 -7.69 6.21 -4.62
C GLU A 512 -7.79 7.34 -5.64
N ALA A 513 -7.28 8.53 -5.31
CA ALA A 513 -7.20 9.64 -6.26
C ALA A 513 -6.31 9.28 -7.45
N MET A 514 -5.18 8.61 -7.24
CA MET A 514 -4.29 8.16 -8.30
C MET A 514 -4.92 7.11 -9.21
N ILE A 515 -5.67 6.17 -8.66
CA ILE A 515 -6.38 5.16 -9.46
C ILE A 515 -7.49 5.81 -10.28
N LYS A 516 -8.32 6.65 -9.65
CA LYS A 516 -9.38 7.41 -10.36
C LYS A 516 -8.81 8.38 -11.39
N ASP A 517 -7.71 9.04 -11.07
CA ASP A 517 -7.00 9.94 -11.97
C ASP A 517 -6.42 9.18 -13.15
N ALA A 518 -5.85 7.98 -12.93
CA ALA A 518 -5.38 7.11 -13.99
C ALA A 518 -6.53 6.64 -14.90
N GLU A 519 -7.67 6.22 -14.33
CA GLU A 519 -8.84 5.82 -15.11
C GLU A 519 -9.44 7.00 -15.91
N ALA A 520 -9.54 8.19 -15.30
CA ALA A 520 -10.06 9.39 -15.93
C ALA A 520 -9.15 9.90 -17.08
N ASN A 521 -7.85 9.67 -16.97
CA ASN A 521 -6.85 10.14 -17.93
C ASN A 521 -6.27 9.01 -18.80
N ALA A 522 -6.85 7.82 -18.79
CA ALA A 522 -6.33 6.64 -19.50
C ALA A 522 -6.09 6.88 -20.99
N GLU A 523 -6.95 7.67 -21.65
CA GLU A 523 -6.79 8.02 -23.07
C GLU A 523 -5.66 9.03 -23.29
N GLU A 524 -5.51 10.00 -22.39
CA GLU A 524 -4.41 10.97 -22.42
C GLU A 524 -3.07 10.27 -22.16
N ASP A 525 -3.02 9.39 -21.19
CA ASP A 525 -1.85 8.56 -20.85
C ASP A 525 -1.45 7.66 -22.04
N ARG A 526 -2.42 7.06 -22.73
CA ARG A 526 -2.15 6.26 -23.95
C ARG A 526 -1.53 7.12 -25.05
N LYS A 527 -2.10 8.30 -25.30
CA LYS A 527 -1.54 9.23 -26.30
C LYS A 527 -0.14 9.70 -25.93
N PHE A 528 0.11 9.93 -24.64
CA PHE A 528 1.43 10.28 -24.14
C PHE A 528 2.43 9.15 -24.34
N GLU A 529 2.06 7.91 -23.99
CA GLU A 529 2.90 6.72 -24.18
C GLU A 529 3.23 6.49 -25.66
N GLU A 530 2.23 6.61 -26.54
CA GLU A 530 2.42 6.50 -27.99
C GLU A 530 3.35 7.59 -28.54
N LEU A 531 3.21 8.82 -28.07
CA LEU A 531 4.06 9.95 -28.47
C LEU A 531 5.50 9.75 -27.96
N ALA A 532 5.67 9.36 -26.69
CA ALA A 532 6.98 9.08 -26.10
C ALA A 532 7.69 7.95 -26.86
N LYS A 533 6.97 6.87 -27.17
CA LYS A 533 7.49 5.74 -27.95
C LYS A 533 7.92 6.18 -29.35
N ALA A 534 7.09 6.92 -30.07
CA ALA A 534 7.39 7.40 -31.40
C ALA A 534 8.64 8.32 -31.42
N ARG A 535 8.77 9.21 -30.44
CA ARG A 535 9.94 10.07 -30.28
C ARG A 535 11.21 9.28 -30.00
N ASN A 536 11.14 8.31 -29.08
CA ASN A 536 12.27 7.46 -28.73
C ASN A 536 12.77 6.62 -29.93
N GLU A 537 11.84 6.07 -30.72
CA GLU A 537 12.16 5.35 -31.97
C GLU A 537 12.79 6.28 -33.01
N ALA A 538 12.25 7.49 -33.19
CA ALA A 538 12.79 8.50 -34.08
C ALA A 538 14.22 8.91 -33.70
N ASP A 539 14.46 9.21 -32.42
CA ASP A 539 15.80 9.57 -31.91
C ASP A 539 16.80 8.44 -32.05
N ALA A 540 16.37 7.19 -31.85
CA ALA A 540 17.20 6.02 -32.06
C ALA A 540 17.62 5.85 -33.53
N LEU A 541 16.66 6.05 -34.45
CA LEU A 541 16.92 5.96 -35.88
C LEU A 541 17.80 7.11 -36.37
N VAL A 542 17.60 8.34 -35.92
CA VAL A 542 18.45 9.48 -36.23
C VAL A 542 19.91 9.21 -35.82
N ALA A 543 20.13 8.77 -34.57
CA ALA A 543 21.46 8.49 -34.07
C ALA A 543 22.14 7.34 -34.84
N SER A 544 21.39 6.25 -35.12
CA SER A 544 21.94 5.13 -35.91
C SER A 544 22.23 5.53 -37.35
N SER A 545 21.38 6.37 -37.96
CA SER A 545 21.61 6.88 -39.32
C SER A 545 22.82 7.79 -39.40
N GLN A 546 23.02 8.70 -38.47
CA GLN A 546 24.21 9.57 -38.40
C GLN A 546 25.49 8.77 -38.16
N LYS A 547 25.41 7.74 -37.30
CA LYS A 547 26.52 6.82 -37.08
C LYS A 547 26.85 6.03 -38.35
N ALA A 548 25.85 5.47 -39.03
CA ALA A 548 26.04 4.72 -40.27
C ALA A 548 26.70 5.57 -41.36
N VAL A 549 26.27 6.82 -41.55
CA VAL A 549 26.92 7.75 -42.52
C VAL A 549 28.38 7.98 -42.17
N LYS A 550 28.73 8.10 -40.91
CA LYS A 550 30.09 8.29 -40.43
C LYS A 550 30.97 7.03 -40.64
N ASP A 551 30.42 5.88 -40.29
CA ASP A 551 31.14 4.60 -40.34
C ASP A 551 31.37 4.11 -41.79
N LEU A 552 30.40 4.36 -42.68
CA LEU A 552 30.48 3.97 -44.11
C LEU A 552 31.30 4.95 -44.98
N GLY A 553 31.49 6.19 -44.52
CA GLY A 553 32.36 7.20 -45.15
C GLY A 553 32.10 7.38 -46.65
N GLU A 554 33.11 7.02 -47.50
CA GLU A 554 33.04 7.17 -48.97
C GLU A 554 32.08 6.17 -49.65
N GLN A 555 31.57 5.17 -48.98
CA GLN A 555 30.58 4.22 -49.51
C GLN A 555 29.17 4.82 -49.63
N VAL A 556 28.91 5.93 -48.97
CA VAL A 556 27.66 6.72 -49.07
C VAL A 556 27.90 7.83 -50.09
N THR A 557 27.11 7.85 -51.16
CA THR A 557 27.20 8.89 -52.19
C THR A 557 26.80 10.26 -51.65
N ALA A 558 27.24 11.34 -52.31
CA ALA A 558 26.89 12.71 -51.91
C ALA A 558 25.37 12.96 -51.91
N ASP A 559 24.68 12.37 -52.89
CA ASP A 559 23.22 12.49 -53.01
C ASP A 559 22.50 11.75 -51.87
N GLU A 560 22.96 10.55 -51.51
CA GLU A 560 22.43 9.76 -50.39
C GLU A 560 22.68 10.46 -49.07
N LYS A 561 23.86 11.02 -48.86
CA LYS A 561 24.17 11.80 -47.66
C LYS A 561 23.25 12.99 -47.49
N THR A 562 23.01 13.74 -48.59
CA THR A 562 22.09 14.88 -48.60
C THR A 562 20.65 14.43 -48.30
N ALA A 563 20.22 13.29 -48.87
CA ALA A 563 18.88 12.74 -48.61
C ALA A 563 18.69 12.32 -47.12
N ILE A 564 19.72 11.68 -46.55
CA ILE A 564 19.71 11.30 -45.12
C ILE A 564 19.69 12.56 -44.22
N GLU A 565 20.57 13.55 -44.48
CA GLU A 565 20.62 14.79 -43.68
C GLU A 565 19.29 15.56 -43.73
N THR A 566 18.64 15.59 -44.90
CA THR A 566 17.33 16.21 -45.06
C THR A 566 16.26 15.46 -44.26
N ALA A 567 16.18 14.13 -44.41
CA ALA A 567 15.20 13.31 -43.69
C ALA A 567 15.42 13.34 -42.18
N VAL A 568 16.66 13.34 -41.71
CA VAL A 568 17.02 13.53 -40.29
C VAL A 568 16.54 14.89 -39.79
N SER A 569 16.82 15.97 -40.52
CA SER A 569 16.37 17.32 -40.12
C SER A 569 14.84 17.45 -40.05
N GLU A 570 14.13 16.84 -41.01
CA GLU A 570 12.68 16.81 -41.01
C GLU A 570 12.12 15.99 -39.86
N LEU A 571 12.74 14.86 -39.54
CA LEU A 571 12.34 14.02 -38.40
C LEU A 571 12.63 14.71 -37.07
N GLU A 572 13.81 15.31 -36.89
CA GLU A 572 14.15 16.10 -35.69
C GLU A 572 13.23 17.30 -35.49
N ALA A 573 12.71 17.91 -36.54
CA ALA A 573 11.72 18.95 -36.46
C ALA A 573 10.37 18.41 -35.98
N SER A 574 9.95 17.27 -36.54
CA SER A 574 8.70 16.60 -36.21
C SER A 574 8.65 16.10 -34.77
N THR A 575 9.77 15.61 -34.21
CA THR A 575 9.83 15.17 -32.81
C THR A 575 9.57 16.29 -31.79
N LYS A 576 9.66 17.55 -32.20
CA LYS A 576 9.34 18.72 -31.37
C LYS A 576 7.83 19.02 -31.32
N GLU A 577 7.08 18.50 -32.28
CA GLU A 577 5.64 18.60 -32.34
C GLU A 577 4.97 17.42 -31.63
N ASN A 578 3.67 17.53 -31.34
CA ASN A 578 2.91 16.48 -30.64
C ASN A 578 2.08 15.61 -31.61
N ASP A 579 2.54 15.49 -32.85
CA ASP A 579 1.87 14.72 -33.91
C ASP A 579 2.56 13.35 -34.10
N VAL A 580 1.97 12.34 -33.50
CA VAL A 580 2.48 10.94 -33.53
C VAL A 580 2.51 10.40 -34.95
N ASP A 581 1.51 10.71 -35.77
CA ASP A 581 1.39 10.18 -37.14
C ASP A 581 2.46 10.80 -38.05
N ASP A 582 2.74 12.11 -37.90
CA ASP A 582 3.82 12.79 -38.64
C ASP A 582 5.20 12.25 -38.24
N ILE A 583 5.44 12.03 -36.93
CA ILE A 583 6.70 11.43 -36.45
C ILE A 583 6.88 10.04 -37.03
N LYS A 584 5.88 9.17 -36.98
CA LYS A 584 5.93 7.82 -37.55
C LYS A 584 6.17 7.82 -39.06
N ALA A 585 5.47 8.69 -39.80
CA ALA A 585 5.63 8.80 -41.24
C ALA A 585 7.07 9.22 -41.62
N LYS A 586 7.66 10.18 -40.91
CA LYS A 586 9.05 10.63 -41.17
C LYS A 586 10.08 9.62 -40.66
N THR A 587 9.79 8.89 -39.61
CA THR A 587 10.62 7.74 -39.16
C THR A 587 10.68 6.68 -40.26
N GLU A 588 9.53 6.29 -40.81
CA GLU A 588 9.46 5.34 -41.93
C GLU A 588 10.17 5.87 -43.19
N ALA A 589 10.03 7.15 -43.49
CA ALA A 589 10.74 7.77 -44.63
C ALA A 589 12.26 7.69 -44.46
N LEU A 590 12.81 8.01 -43.28
CA LEU A 590 14.25 7.89 -43.01
C LEU A 590 14.70 6.43 -43.03
N GLN A 591 13.92 5.50 -42.51
CA GLN A 591 14.20 4.09 -42.53
C GLN A 591 14.31 3.55 -43.97
N ASN A 592 13.41 3.96 -44.86
CA ASN A 592 13.43 3.55 -46.26
C ASN A 592 14.64 4.08 -47.01
N ILE A 593 15.21 5.22 -46.61
CA ILE A 593 16.45 5.76 -47.21
C ILE A 593 17.68 4.99 -46.68
N ILE A 594 17.72 4.67 -45.38
CA ILE A 594 18.88 4.03 -44.75
C ILE A 594 18.98 2.53 -45.05
N MET A 595 17.86 1.80 -45.15
CA MET A 595 17.84 0.34 -45.36
C MET A 595 18.67 -0.11 -46.60
N PRO A 596 18.52 0.46 -47.81
CA PRO A 596 19.31 0.04 -48.96
C PRO A 596 20.80 0.29 -48.79
N ILE A 597 21.17 1.37 -48.09
CA ILE A 597 22.56 1.78 -47.84
C ILE A 597 23.19 0.79 -46.85
N SER A 598 22.48 0.45 -45.78
CA SER A 598 22.94 -0.53 -44.79
C SER A 598 23.10 -1.94 -45.40
N GLN A 599 22.18 -2.34 -46.29
CA GLN A 599 22.24 -3.62 -46.96
C GLN A 599 23.47 -3.71 -47.89
N ARG A 600 23.77 -2.67 -48.70
CA ARG A 600 24.98 -2.62 -49.53
C ARG A 600 26.25 -2.68 -48.68
N ALA A 601 26.28 -1.99 -47.57
CA ALA A 601 27.40 -2.01 -46.65
C ALA A 601 27.65 -3.41 -46.08
N TYR A 602 26.57 -4.11 -45.71
CA TYR A 602 26.66 -5.48 -45.23
C TYR A 602 27.16 -6.46 -46.31
N GLU A 603 26.67 -6.35 -47.54
CA GLU A 603 27.12 -7.16 -48.68
C GLU A 603 28.59 -6.91 -49.00
N ALA A 604 29.05 -5.65 -48.95
CA ALA A 604 30.44 -5.27 -49.14
C ALA A 604 31.37 -5.81 -48.04
N ALA A 605 30.90 -5.82 -46.78
CA ALA A 605 31.64 -6.35 -45.64
C ALA A 605 31.76 -7.89 -45.69
N GLN A 606 30.73 -8.61 -46.16
CA GLN A 606 30.79 -10.05 -46.36
C GLN A 606 31.76 -10.46 -47.48
N GLY A 607 31.95 -9.60 -48.50
CA GLY A 607 32.88 -9.83 -49.59
C GLY A 607 34.36 -9.68 -49.22
N GLN A 608 34.73 -9.07 -48.12
CA GLN A 608 36.11 -8.78 -47.69
C GLN A 608 36.58 -9.55 -46.44
N GLY A 609 35.84 -10.53 -45.95
CA GLY A 609 36.32 -11.48 -44.95
C GLY A 609 36.83 -10.82 -43.65
N GLY A 610 35.99 -10.16 -42.92
CA GLY A 610 36.32 -9.71 -41.58
C GLY A 610 35.74 -8.35 -41.21
N ALA A 611 34.56 -8.34 -40.63
CA ALA A 611 34.10 -7.18 -39.86
C ALA A 611 33.37 -7.69 -38.61
N GLU A 612 34.07 -7.73 -37.49
CA GLU A 612 33.48 -7.69 -36.17
C GLU A 612 32.93 -6.27 -35.96
N GLY A 613 31.60 -6.12 -35.86
CA GLY A 613 31.00 -4.91 -35.32
C GLY A 613 29.77 -4.31 -36.03
N PHE A 614 29.27 -4.85 -37.13
CA PHE A 614 28.06 -4.30 -37.77
C PHE A 614 26.87 -5.29 -37.65
N ASP A 615 25.89 -4.94 -36.86
CA ASP A 615 24.65 -5.72 -36.67
C ASP A 615 23.47 -5.07 -37.42
N PRO A 616 23.03 -5.67 -38.56
CA PRO A 616 21.93 -5.12 -39.35
C PRO A 616 20.56 -5.21 -38.63
N SER A 617 20.45 -5.98 -37.56
CA SER A 617 19.18 -6.09 -36.79
C SER A 617 18.82 -4.79 -36.06
N GLN A 618 19.77 -3.87 -35.87
CA GLN A 618 19.53 -2.55 -35.30
C GLN A 618 18.71 -1.61 -36.22
N PHE A 619 18.52 -1.97 -37.48
CA PHE A 619 17.78 -1.18 -38.47
C PHE A 619 16.45 -1.83 -38.89
N ALA A 620 16.19 -3.06 -38.50
CA ALA A 620 14.92 -3.71 -38.69
C ALA A 620 14.03 -3.32 -37.49
N GLY A 621 13.21 -2.30 -37.65
CA GLY A 621 12.11 -2.05 -36.74
C GLY A 621 11.30 -3.33 -36.60
N ASP A 622 10.85 -3.61 -35.42
CA ASP A 622 10.02 -4.76 -35.05
C ASP A 622 8.68 -4.74 -35.79
N ALA A 623 8.75 -5.03 -37.12
CA ALA A 623 7.58 -5.24 -37.96
C ALA A 623 7.23 -6.72 -37.92
N GLY A 624 6.42 -7.10 -36.92
CA GLY A 624 5.60 -8.30 -36.97
C GLY A 624 6.25 -9.57 -36.44
N GLN A 625 6.44 -9.67 -35.16
CA GLN A 625 6.25 -10.94 -34.47
C GLN A 625 5.23 -10.74 -33.35
N GLN A 626 3.96 -10.96 -33.70
CA GLN A 626 2.98 -11.47 -32.72
C GLN A 626 3.54 -12.81 -32.22
N GLN A 627 4.35 -12.80 -31.21
CA GLN A 627 4.57 -13.98 -30.39
C GLN A 627 3.27 -14.25 -29.65
N LYS A 628 2.61 -15.33 -30.05
CA LYS A 628 1.60 -16.00 -29.24
C LYS A 628 2.15 -16.09 -27.82
N ALA A 629 1.33 -15.66 -26.88
CA ALA A 629 1.50 -15.99 -25.47
C ALA A 629 1.67 -17.51 -25.39
N ASP A 630 2.88 -17.95 -25.11
CA ASP A 630 3.16 -19.32 -24.73
C ASP A 630 2.99 -19.35 -23.21
N ASP A 631 1.97 -20.09 -22.77
CA ASP A 631 1.76 -20.45 -21.37
C ASP A 631 2.93 -21.33 -20.92
N GLY A 632 4.02 -20.67 -20.58
CA GLY A 632 5.20 -21.30 -20.00
C GLY A 632 4.99 -21.57 -18.52
N VAL A 633 4.30 -22.67 -18.21
CA VAL A 633 4.44 -23.35 -16.92
C VAL A 633 5.90 -23.72 -16.77
N VAL A 634 6.62 -23.01 -15.89
CA VAL A 634 7.98 -23.39 -15.49
C VAL A 634 7.83 -24.43 -14.39
N ASP A 635 7.94 -25.71 -14.79
CA ASP A 635 8.16 -26.80 -13.84
C ASP A 635 9.44 -26.55 -13.06
N ALA A 636 9.32 -26.31 -11.78
CA ALA A 636 10.45 -26.30 -10.85
C ALA A 636 10.84 -27.75 -10.56
N GLU A 637 11.88 -28.26 -11.26
CA GLU A 637 12.55 -29.50 -10.87
C GLU A 637 13.28 -29.29 -9.54
N PHE A 638 12.74 -29.88 -8.48
CA PHE A 638 13.47 -30.06 -7.22
C PHE A 638 14.45 -31.23 -7.38
N THR A 639 15.74 -30.95 -7.41
CA THR A 639 16.77 -31.97 -7.25
C THR A 639 16.96 -32.26 -5.76
N GLU A 640 16.55 -33.45 -5.35
CA GLU A 640 16.81 -34.02 -4.02
C GLU A 640 18.32 -34.21 -3.84
N VAL A 641 18.95 -33.46 -2.94
CA VAL A 641 20.33 -33.72 -2.51
C VAL A 641 20.26 -34.81 -1.45
N LYS A 642 20.65 -36.02 -1.83
CA LYS A 642 20.91 -37.12 -0.85
C LYS A 642 22.21 -36.84 -0.11
N ASP A 643 22.11 -36.63 1.19
CA ASP A 643 23.26 -36.67 2.10
C ASP A 643 23.85 -38.08 2.15
N ASP A 644 25.03 -38.26 1.62
CA ASP A 644 25.85 -39.41 1.88
C ASP A 644 26.60 -39.23 3.22
N LYS A 645 26.22 -40.06 4.17
CA LYS A 645 26.92 -40.23 5.44
C LYS A 645 28.32 -40.76 5.20
N LYS A 646 29.33 -40.10 5.75
CA LYS A 646 30.41 -40.73 6.50
C LYS A 646 30.84 -39.83 7.64
#